data_62c8d21ab509fd9331ccb77991286bfb
#
_entry.id   62c8d21ab509fd9331ccb77991286bfb
#
_cell.length_a   1.000
_cell.length_b   1.000
_cell.length_c   1.000
_cell.angle_alpha   90.00
_cell.angle_beta   90.00
_cell.angle_gamma   90.00
#
_symmetry.space_group_name_H-M   'P 1'
#
loop_
_entity.id
_entity.type
_entity.pdbx_description
1 polymer ?
#
loop_
_entity_poly.entity_id
_entity_poly.type
_entity_poly.pdbx_seq_one_letter_code
_entity_poly.pdbx_strand_id
1 'polypeptide(L)'
;MNNTASKLLLIAGLAVASAIAQGPPGGGPPGGGPPGGGAGGPGGGQGDGIWRRNAYYGELQTFDQCVGHQPGNGQYHYHANPLCLRAQLNDNLQLLRTSRDGSNWAEATTNLHHSPILGWALDGYPIYGPYGFSSPTDPASPVRRMASGFRLRNITARTSLPDWSLPNHSGISQTLTASQYGPPISATFPLGRYLEDYEWAAGVGDLDQYNGRFAVTPEFPQGTYAYYVTIDANGVPAFPFILAGQFYGKPGSFANSATVSATDYFNGGTVTPGPSIPELTSWSTKYSGQYAKVVSGFDPSAGASTTWPGTNSLGVTTSGSVTSPALADTQRIRYTDSTVYITANGLAGYNMGPWFSADMTGGVFMNFPSASSTTLQIPRNPAAATTLTSTGGGPQGLWVNGVAVFNFIDGASYSNSAGVDAGGGNTPAPDAAISSAASFEQGPVAPGSLVTASPLYFAVLASSTASAASANWPMALADVSSIAVKDSAGKSSAAQIFYASPTQLNFRIPTGLASGAGTVTITNSAQTITSHINIQPVYPSLFLLNANALAAATLTRVHNGVTTTEQVYTASGSTVTARPIALNGDSVYLTLYGTGIGSATSATATIGGVAASVQYAGPQGTYAGFDQYNIVIPPSLAGAGKVDIVVTAGGKPSNPVNITIQ
;
A
#
# COMPACT_ATOMS: atom_id res chain seq x y z
N MET A 1 6.79 11.63 40.36
CA MET A 1 6.40 10.49 39.51
C MET A 1 5.70 10.89 38.19
N ASN A 2 5.75 12.15 37.74
CA ASN A 2 4.80 12.65 36.73
C ASN A 2 5.37 13.10 35.38
N ASN A 3 6.56 12.69 35.00
CA ASN A 3 7.14 13.25 33.75
C ASN A 3 7.56 12.22 32.68
N THR A 4 7.52 10.94 33.01
CA THR A 4 8.03 9.89 32.10
C THR A 4 6.97 9.41 31.11
N ALA A 5 5.72 9.25 31.55
CA ALA A 5 4.63 8.82 30.67
C ALA A 5 4.29 9.90 29.63
N SER A 6 4.29 11.19 30.02
CA SER A 6 4.04 12.30 29.08
C SER A 6 5.14 12.44 28.03
N LYS A 7 6.40 12.17 28.38
CA LYS A 7 7.51 12.17 27.41
C LYS A 7 7.49 10.95 26.51
N LEU A 8 7.08 9.78 27.02
CA LEU A 8 6.90 8.57 26.20
C LEU A 8 5.81 8.76 25.13
N LEU A 9 4.71 9.39 25.49
CA LEU A 9 3.62 9.65 24.55
C LEU A 9 3.99 10.64 23.44
N LEU A 10 4.75 11.68 23.78
CA LEU A 10 5.23 12.65 22.79
C LEU A 10 6.26 12.04 21.85
N ILE A 11 7.13 11.17 22.37
CA ILE A 11 8.18 10.48 21.59
C ILE A 11 7.57 9.39 20.70
N ALA A 12 6.62 8.60 21.20
CA ALA A 12 5.92 7.60 20.38
C ALA A 12 5.08 8.25 19.26
N GLY A 13 4.44 9.39 19.54
CA GLY A 13 3.68 10.14 18.52
C GLY A 13 4.55 10.86 17.50
N LEU A 14 5.72 11.39 17.88
CA LEU A 14 6.58 12.16 16.97
C LEU A 14 7.66 11.31 16.26
N ALA A 15 8.23 10.32 16.93
CA ALA A 15 9.31 9.52 16.32
C ALA A 15 8.80 8.55 15.24
N VAL A 16 7.54 8.12 15.34
CA VAL A 16 6.92 7.24 14.34
C VAL A 16 6.35 8.05 13.16
N ALA A 17 5.96 9.31 13.39
CA ALA A 17 5.44 10.18 12.32
C ALA A 17 6.47 10.49 11.21
N SER A 18 7.76 10.48 11.52
CA SER A 18 8.82 10.69 10.51
C SER A 18 9.15 9.44 9.68
N ALA A 19 8.76 8.25 10.15
CA ALA A 19 9.05 6.98 9.46
C ALA A 19 7.81 6.37 8.76
N ILE A 20 6.59 6.88 9.03
CA ILE A 20 5.34 6.30 8.53
C ILE A 20 4.50 7.39 7.81
N ALA A 21 5.13 8.20 7.00
CA ALA A 21 4.42 9.05 6.02
C ALA A 21 3.90 8.25 4.82
N GLN A 22 3.89 6.92 4.92
CA GLN A 22 3.33 6.01 3.94
C GLN A 22 2.21 5.21 4.61
N GLY A 23 1.04 5.82 4.70
CA GLY A 23 -0.18 5.06 4.97
C GLY A 23 -0.47 4.17 3.76
N PRO A 24 -0.90 2.92 3.98
CA PRO A 24 -1.45 2.14 2.88
C PRO A 24 -2.66 2.89 2.29
N PRO A 25 -2.92 2.73 1.01
CA PRO A 25 -4.05 3.37 0.35
C PRO A 25 -5.37 2.93 1.00
N GLY A 26 -6.10 3.87 1.49
CA GLY A 26 -7.40 3.66 2.11
C GLY A 26 -8.55 3.94 1.15
N GLY A 27 -9.63 3.26 1.34
CA GLY A 27 -10.83 3.23 0.51
C GLY A 27 -11.54 4.56 0.29
N GLY A 28 -12.18 4.70 -0.84
CA GLY A 28 -12.87 5.88 -1.34
C GLY A 28 -14.37 5.69 -1.62
N PRO A 29 -15.10 6.69 -2.12
CA PRO A 29 -16.56 6.82 -2.15
C PRO A 29 -17.30 6.13 -3.30
N PRO A 30 -18.64 6.09 -3.28
CA PRO A 30 -19.47 5.04 -3.85
C PRO A 30 -19.82 5.15 -5.33
N GLY A 31 -20.06 4.01 -5.88
CA GLY A 31 -21.08 3.77 -6.87
C GLY A 31 -20.74 4.12 -8.31
N GLY A 32 -20.11 3.21 -8.96
CA GLY A 32 -20.09 3.07 -10.41
C GLY A 32 -19.47 1.74 -10.75
N GLY A 33 -20.20 0.92 -11.48
CA GLY A 33 -19.70 -0.38 -11.91
C GLY A 33 -18.34 -0.27 -12.62
N PRO A 34 -17.57 -1.37 -12.65
CA PRO A 34 -16.22 -1.34 -13.16
C PRO A 34 -16.20 -0.89 -14.61
N PRO A 35 -15.23 -0.04 -15.00
CA PRO A 35 -14.98 0.13 -16.43
C PRO A 35 -14.41 -1.18 -16.96
N GLY A 36 -15.23 -1.90 -17.68
CA GLY A 36 -14.74 -2.98 -18.50
C GLY A 36 -13.72 -2.44 -19.48
N GLY A 37 -12.48 -2.93 -19.45
CA GLY A 37 -11.54 -2.74 -20.53
C GLY A 37 -12.06 -3.44 -21.79
N GLY A 38 -13.02 -2.81 -22.46
CA GLY A 38 -13.53 -3.21 -23.75
C GLY A 38 -13.28 -2.06 -24.70
N ALA A 39 -12.72 -2.36 -25.86
CA ALA A 39 -12.63 -1.43 -26.97
C ALA A 39 -14.02 -0.80 -27.19
N GLY A 40 -14.10 0.55 -27.11
CA GLY A 40 -15.32 1.30 -27.02
C GLY A 40 -16.27 1.05 -28.17
N GLY A 41 -17.50 0.71 -27.80
CA GLY A 41 -18.68 0.97 -28.60
C GLY A 41 -19.14 2.42 -28.39
N PRO A 42 -19.77 3.08 -29.37
CA PRO A 42 -20.17 4.47 -29.24
C PRO A 42 -21.41 4.59 -28.35
N GLY A 43 -21.28 5.24 -27.21
CA GLY A 43 -22.43 5.67 -26.44
C GLY A 43 -22.30 5.56 -24.95
N GLY A 44 -21.66 6.51 -24.31
CA GLY A 44 -21.73 6.70 -22.88
C GLY A 44 -20.46 7.26 -22.29
N GLY A 45 -20.32 8.56 -22.22
CA GLY A 45 -19.58 9.23 -21.18
C GLY A 45 -18.09 8.97 -21.02
N GLN A 46 -17.37 8.63 -22.08
CA GLN A 46 -15.90 8.73 -22.03
C GLN A 46 -15.51 10.20 -22.12
N GLY A 47 -14.50 10.62 -21.36
CA GLY A 47 -13.95 11.96 -21.47
C GLY A 47 -13.39 12.25 -22.87
N ASP A 48 -12.85 13.43 -23.07
CA ASP A 48 -12.41 13.89 -24.39
C ASP A 48 -11.11 13.18 -24.87
N GLY A 49 -10.50 12.31 -24.04
CA GLY A 49 -9.27 11.57 -24.36
C GLY A 49 -8.00 12.43 -24.40
N ILE A 50 -8.09 13.71 -24.06
CA ILE A 50 -6.99 14.68 -24.16
C ILE A 50 -6.22 14.74 -22.85
N TRP A 51 -6.91 15.00 -21.74
CA TRP A 51 -6.36 15.04 -20.38
C TRP A 51 -6.72 13.74 -19.69
N ARG A 52 -5.81 12.77 -19.79
CA ARG A 52 -6.05 11.40 -19.33
C ARG A 52 -5.67 11.28 -17.86
N ARG A 53 -6.56 10.69 -17.08
CA ARG A 53 -6.34 10.50 -15.65
C ARG A 53 -5.19 9.50 -15.41
N ASN A 54 -4.37 9.80 -14.42
CA ASN A 54 -3.30 8.95 -13.95
C ASN A 54 -3.89 7.78 -13.14
N ALA A 55 -3.60 6.53 -13.52
CA ALA A 55 -4.15 5.34 -12.87
C ALA A 55 -3.78 5.27 -11.38
N TYR A 56 -2.54 5.58 -11.03
CA TYR A 56 -2.14 5.59 -9.62
C TYR A 56 -2.97 6.56 -8.78
N TYR A 57 -3.34 7.70 -9.35
CA TYR A 57 -4.25 8.67 -8.73
C TYR A 57 -5.71 8.23 -8.76
N GLY A 58 -6.17 7.75 -9.91
CA GLY A 58 -7.57 7.45 -10.13
C GLY A 58 -8.06 6.18 -9.45
N GLU A 59 -7.18 5.22 -9.26
CA GLU A 59 -7.51 3.86 -8.83
C GLU A 59 -6.87 3.48 -7.48
N LEU A 60 -6.08 4.39 -6.88
CA LEU A 60 -5.35 4.16 -5.63
C LEU A 60 -6.20 3.50 -4.53
N GLN A 61 -7.47 3.88 -4.44
CA GLN A 61 -8.44 3.38 -3.46
C GLN A 61 -8.75 1.88 -3.61
N THR A 62 -8.62 1.38 -4.82
CA THR A 62 -8.95 -0.01 -5.15
C THR A 62 -7.73 -0.92 -5.04
N PHE A 63 -6.56 -0.40 -4.68
CA PHE A 63 -5.35 -1.19 -4.51
C PHE A 63 -5.35 -1.90 -3.17
N ASP A 64 -4.86 -3.14 -3.18
CA ASP A 64 -4.58 -3.89 -1.96
C ASP A 64 -3.25 -3.46 -1.31
N GLN A 65 -2.89 -4.12 -0.22
CA GLN A 65 -1.60 -3.90 0.47
C GLN A 65 -0.37 -4.14 -0.41
N CYS A 66 -0.52 -4.89 -1.50
CA CYS A 66 0.53 -5.16 -2.47
C CYS A 66 0.60 -4.11 -3.57
N VAL A 67 -0.31 -3.13 -3.59
CA VAL A 67 -0.51 -2.09 -4.62
C VAL A 67 -1.09 -2.67 -5.92
N GLY A 68 -1.81 -3.79 -5.83
CA GLY A 68 -2.47 -4.45 -6.95
C GLY A 68 -3.99 -4.46 -6.82
N HIS A 69 -4.67 -4.58 -7.93
CA HIS A 69 -6.12 -4.69 -8.00
C HIS A 69 -6.59 -5.40 -9.28
N GLN A 70 -7.91 -5.51 -9.45
CA GLN A 70 -8.54 -6.12 -10.62
C GLN A 70 -9.78 -5.36 -11.06
N PRO A 71 -10.00 -5.21 -12.39
CA PRO A 71 -11.25 -4.76 -12.96
C PRO A 71 -12.31 -5.87 -12.95
N GLY A 72 -13.49 -5.59 -13.50
CA GLY A 72 -14.64 -6.50 -13.53
C GLY A 72 -14.39 -7.88 -14.18
N ASN A 73 -13.36 -8.01 -15.00
CA ASN A 73 -12.96 -9.27 -15.61
C ASN A 73 -12.07 -10.14 -14.69
N GLY A 74 -11.72 -9.66 -13.49
CA GLY A 74 -10.90 -10.39 -12.52
C GLY A 74 -9.40 -10.45 -12.82
N GLN A 75 -8.90 -9.70 -13.78
CA GLN A 75 -7.47 -9.67 -14.10
C GLN A 75 -6.68 -8.86 -13.08
N TYR A 76 -6.09 -9.54 -12.09
CA TYR A 76 -5.22 -8.89 -11.10
C TYR A 76 -3.97 -8.32 -11.78
N HIS A 77 -3.61 -7.07 -11.48
CA HIS A 77 -2.50 -6.37 -12.11
C HIS A 77 -1.96 -5.24 -11.24
N TYR A 78 -0.85 -4.64 -11.69
CA TYR A 78 -0.20 -3.49 -11.06
C TYR A 78 -0.01 -2.36 -12.06
N HIS A 79 -0.31 -1.14 -11.62
CA HIS A 79 0.02 0.11 -12.31
C HIS A 79 1.34 0.73 -11.83
N ALA A 80 1.85 0.26 -10.70
CA ALA A 80 3.01 0.86 -10.04
C ALA A 80 3.82 -0.22 -9.29
N ASN A 81 4.61 0.19 -8.32
CA ASN A 81 5.55 -0.59 -7.53
C ASN A 81 4.93 -1.87 -6.91
N PRO A 82 5.28 -3.09 -7.36
CA PRO A 82 4.68 -4.34 -6.87
C PRO A 82 5.32 -4.80 -5.56
N LEU A 83 4.95 -4.18 -4.43
CA LEU A 83 5.61 -4.36 -3.13
C LEU A 83 5.73 -5.82 -2.68
N CYS A 84 4.65 -6.62 -2.78
CA CYS A 84 4.69 -8.00 -2.33
C CYS A 84 5.59 -8.88 -3.21
N LEU A 85 5.66 -8.62 -4.51
CA LEU A 85 6.58 -9.30 -5.41
C LEU A 85 8.02 -8.94 -5.07
N ARG A 86 8.31 -7.65 -4.86
CA ARG A 86 9.64 -7.19 -4.44
C ARG A 86 10.07 -7.86 -3.15
N ALA A 87 9.18 -7.96 -2.18
CA ALA A 87 9.43 -8.65 -0.92
C ALA A 87 9.71 -10.15 -1.11
N GLN A 88 8.96 -10.84 -1.98
CA GLN A 88 9.20 -12.25 -2.30
C GLN A 88 10.57 -12.48 -2.96
N LEU A 89 11.03 -11.53 -3.75
CA LEU A 89 12.30 -11.59 -4.47
C LEU A 89 13.47 -11.03 -3.65
N ASN A 90 13.25 -10.69 -2.38
CA ASN A 90 14.24 -10.08 -1.48
C ASN A 90 14.87 -8.80 -2.07
N ASP A 91 14.09 -7.99 -2.80
CA ASP A 91 14.52 -6.67 -3.21
C ASP A 91 14.70 -5.75 -1.99
N ASN A 92 15.30 -4.60 -2.15
CA ASN A 92 15.69 -3.63 -1.11
C ASN A 92 14.51 -3.13 -0.26
N LEU A 93 13.79 -4.05 0.36
CA LEU A 93 12.67 -3.81 1.26
C LEU A 93 12.99 -4.32 2.66
N GLN A 94 12.61 -3.53 3.66
CA GLN A 94 12.67 -3.89 5.06
C GLN A 94 11.26 -4.13 5.57
N LEU A 95 11.00 -5.32 6.10
CA LEU A 95 9.76 -5.61 6.80
C LEU A 95 9.69 -4.76 8.06
N LEU A 96 8.71 -3.87 8.14
CA LEU A 96 8.47 -3.05 9.33
C LEU A 96 7.71 -3.84 10.37
N ARG A 97 6.62 -4.49 9.96
CA ARG A 97 5.80 -5.33 10.83
C ARG A 97 4.88 -6.22 10.01
N THR A 98 4.39 -7.28 10.64
CA THR A 98 3.20 -8.01 10.22
C THR A 98 2.02 -7.50 11.04
N SER A 99 0.97 -7.05 10.37
CA SER A 99 -0.27 -6.57 10.99
C SER A 99 -1.43 -7.50 10.66
N ARG A 100 -2.62 -7.19 11.20
CA ARG A 100 -3.85 -7.96 10.91
C ARG A 100 -4.24 -7.90 9.43
N ASP A 101 -3.95 -6.81 8.78
CA ASP A 101 -4.24 -6.53 7.37
C ASP A 101 -3.08 -6.84 6.43
N GLY A 102 -2.01 -7.43 6.95
CA GLY A 102 -0.87 -7.89 6.16
C GLY A 102 0.47 -7.36 6.64
N SER A 103 1.47 -7.39 5.75
CA SER A 103 2.83 -6.93 6.04
C SER A 103 3.07 -5.54 5.51
N ASN A 104 3.66 -4.69 6.35
CA ASN A 104 4.09 -3.34 5.97
C ASN A 104 5.60 -3.35 5.68
N TRP A 105 5.98 -2.65 4.63
CA TRP A 105 7.35 -2.59 4.13
C TRP A 105 7.82 -1.14 4.02
N ALA A 106 9.12 -0.92 4.22
CA ALA A 106 9.80 0.33 3.88
C ALA A 106 10.98 0.04 2.96
N GLU A 107 11.41 1.05 2.22
CA GLU A 107 12.63 0.95 1.43
C GLU A 107 13.85 0.83 2.35
N ALA A 108 14.76 -0.10 2.03
CA ALA A 108 16.02 -0.20 2.74
C ALA A 108 16.89 1.04 2.46
N THR A 109 17.59 1.51 3.48
CA THR A 109 18.47 2.68 3.38
C THR A 109 19.95 2.32 3.40
N THR A 110 20.28 1.07 3.71
CA THR A 110 21.64 0.56 3.79
C THR A 110 21.73 -0.82 3.14
N ASN A 111 22.96 -1.26 2.82
CA ASN A 111 23.22 -2.56 2.19
C ASN A 111 22.41 -2.79 0.90
N LEU A 112 22.27 -1.73 0.11
CA LEU A 112 21.52 -1.80 -1.13
C LEU A 112 22.24 -2.71 -2.13
N HIS A 113 21.45 -3.50 -2.85
CA HIS A 113 21.90 -4.32 -3.98
C HIS A 113 21.08 -3.98 -5.22
N HIS A 114 21.62 -4.31 -6.40
CA HIS A 114 20.86 -4.14 -7.65
C HIS A 114 19.55 -4.91 -7.53
N SER A 115 18.43 -4.25 -7.82
CA SER A 115 17.12 -4.91 -7.79
C SER A 115 17.09 -6.12 -8.74
N PRO A 116 16.37 -7.19 -8.41
CA PRO A 116 16.16 -8.32 -9.31
C PRO A 116 15.28 -7.94 -10.49
N ILE A 117 15.26 -8.78 -11.51
CA ILE A 117 14.23 -8.73 -12.57
C ILE A 117 12.87 -9.00 -11.92
N LEU A 118 11.99 -8.02 -11.96
CA LEU A 118 10.61 -8.12 -11.46
C LEU A 118 9.66 -8.60 -12.56
N GLY A 119 9.95 -8.31 -13.82
CA GLY A 119 9.09 -8.64 -14.94
C GLY A 119 9.76 -8.46 -16.28
N TRP A 120 8.98 -8.72 -17.33
CA TRP A 120 9.36 -8.57 -18.71
C TRP A 120 8.30 -7.79 -19.48
N ALA A 121 8.74 -6.73 -20.16
CA ALA A 121 7.89 -5.96 -21.05
C ALA A 121 7.61 -6.73 -22.36
N LEU A 122 6.54 -6.33 -23.05
CA LEU A 122 6.15 -6.94 -24.33
C LEU A 122 7.25 -6.89 -25.39
N ASP A 123 8.14 -5.91 -25.32
CA ASP A 123 9.26 -5.77 -26.28
C ASP A 123 10.48 -6.64 -25.95
N GLY A 124 10.39 -7.46 -24.90
CA GLY A 124 11.43 -8.42 -24.53
C GLY A 124 12.53 -7.85 -23.63
N TYR A 125 12.42 -6.61 -23.20
CA TYR A 125 13.36 -6.04 -22.24
C TYR A 125 12.91 -6.27 -20.79
N PRO A 126 13.88 -6.52 -19.88
CA PRO A 126 13.57 -6.75 -18.46
C PRO A 126 13.07 -5.48 -17.79
N ILE A 127 12.22 -5.66 -16.79
CA ILE A 127 11.76 -4.64 -15.85
C ILE A 127 12.39 -4.96 -14.50
N TYR A 128 13.29 -4.10 -14.04
CA TYR A 128 13.91 -4.20 -12.72
C TYR A 128 13.13 -3.45 -11.66
N GLY A 129 13.38 -3.78 -10.40
CA GLY A 129 12.95 -2.95 -9.27
C GLY A 129 13.68 -1.60 -9.25
N PRO A 130 13.43 -0.78 -8.21
CA PRO A 130 13.85 0.64 -8.23
C PRO A 130 15.36 0.89 -8.14
N TYR A 131 16.19 -0.11 -7.83
CA TYR A 131 17.59 0.09 -7.51
C TYR A 131 18.51 -0.48 -8.59
N GLY A 132 19.44 0.33 -9.06
CA GLY A 132 20.44 -0.04 -10.06
C GLY A 132 21.82 0.52 -9.73
N PHE A 133 22.83 0.10 -10.49
CA PHE A 133 24.17 0.68 -10.37
C PHE A 133 24.16 2.18 -10.69
N SER A 134 24.87 2.98 -9.93
CA SER A 134 24.93 4.45 -10.16
C SER A 134 25.59 4.81 -11.48
N SER A 135 26.57 4.03 -11.93
CA SER A 135 27.16 4.09 -13.28
C SER A 135 26.53 3.00 -14.16
N PRO A 136 25.98 3.31 -15.32
CA PRO A 136 25.35 2.31 -16.17
C PRO A 136 26.33 1.32 -16.82
N THR A 137 27.63 1.60 -16.79
CA THR A 137 28.69 0.78 -17.41
C THR A 137 29.62 0.13 -16.39
N ASP A 138 29.41 0.37 -15.10
CA ASP A 138 30.31 -0.13 -14.05
C ASP A 138 29.52 -0.91 -12.97
N PRO A 139 29.59 -2.25 -12.96
CA PRO A 139 28.92 -3.09 -11.97
C PRO A 139 29.54 -2.98 -10.54
N ALA A 140 30.70 -2.35 -10.41
CA ALA A 140 31.31 -2.07 -9.10
C ALA A 140 30.87 -0.73 -8.51
N SER A 141 30.14 0.09 -9.27
CA SER A 141 29.64 1.37 -8.78
C SER A 141 28.57 1.18 -7.70
N PRO A 142 28.42 2.11 -6.75
CA PRO A 142 27.40 2.02 -5.71
C PRO A 142 26.01 1.82 -6.29
N VAL A 143 25.19 1.01 -5.62
CA VAL A 143 23.77 0.86 -5.96
C VAL A 143 22.98 2.02 -5.33
N ARG A 144 22.06 2.56 -6.09
CA ARG A 144 21.13 3.59 -5.64
C ARG A 144 19.78 3.48 -6.34
N ARG A 145 18.80 4.20 -5.82
CA ARG A 145 17.50 4.34 -6.43
C ARG A 145 17.62 5.05 -7.79
N MET A 146 16.98 4.49 -8.81
CA MET A 146 16.92 5.09 -10.15
C MET A 146 15.85 6.19 -10.17
N ALA A 147 16.25 7.37 -10.58
CA ALA A 147 15.37 8.52 -10.68
C ALA A 147 14.73 8.59 -12.06
N SER A 148 13.40 8.81 -12.08
CA SER A 148 12.68 9.09 -13.32
C SER A 148 13.18 10.38 -13.98
N GLY A 149 13.23 10.41 -15.30
CA GLY A 149 13.45 11.64 -16.08
C GLY A 149 12.18 12.50 -16.24
N PHE A 150 11.05 12.02 -15.72
CA PHE A 150 9.79 12.76 -15.74
C PHE A 150 9.65 13.64 -14.49
N ARG A 151 9.04 14.81 -14.69
CA ARG A 151 8.70 15.75 -13.61
C ARG A 151 7.36 16.40 -13.89
N LEU A 152 6.75 17.00 -12.87
CA LEU A 152 5.59 17.87 -13.08
C LEU A 152 5.99 19.09 -13.91
N ARG A 153 5.12 19.43 -14.85
CA ARG A 153 5.26 20.63 -15.69
C ARG A 153 5.10 21.88 -14.83
N ASN A 154 5.88 22.89 -15.13
CA ASN A 154 5.72 24.22 -14.52
C ASN A 154 4.68 25.05 -15.31
N ILE A 155 3.42 24.71 -15.15
CA ILE A 155 2.28 25.34 -15.83
C ILE A 155 1.27 25.89 -14.83
N THR A 156 0.63 26.99 -15.18
CA THR A 156 -0.46 27.60 -14.42
C THR A 156 -1.85 27.28 -15.01
N ALA A 157 -1.87 26.76 -16.24
CA ALA A 157 -3.08 26.35 -16.94
C ALA A 157 -2.77 25.21 -17.91
N ARG A 158 -3.73 24.35 -18.16
CA ARG A 158 -3.64 23.18 -19.04
C ARG A 158 -4.07 23.54 -20.46
N THR A 159 -3.21 24.29 -21.16
CA THR A 159 -3.49 24.82 -22.51
C THR A 159 -2.63 24.24 -23.62
N SER A 160 -1.68 23.35 -23.27
CA SER A 160 -0.79 22.67 -24.20
C SER A 160 -0.48 21.26 -23.72
N LEU A 161 -0.13 20.35 -24.63
CA LEU A 161 0.31 19.00 -24.30
C LEU A 161 1.84 18.90 -24.26
N PRO A 162 2.41 18.00 -23.47
CA PRO A 162 3.84 17.69 -23.51
C PRO A 162 4.18 16.84 -24.73
N ASP A 163 5.40 16.96 -25.25
CA ASP A 163 5.86 16.28 -26.48
C ASP A 163 5.64 14.77 -26.45
N TRP A 164 5.92 14.13 -25.33
CA TRP A 164 5.82 12.68 -25.20
C TRP A 164 4.39 12.15 -25.33
N SER A 165 3.36 12.99 -25.08
CA SER A 165 1.95 12.55 -25.12
C SER A 165 1.35 12.55 -26.53
N LEU A 166 1.97 13.24 -27.48
CA LEU A 166 1.44 13.40 -28.85
C LEU A 166 1.14 12.09 -29.58
N PRO A 167 1.99 11.05 -29.52
CA PRO A 167 1.69 9.79 -30.20
C PRO A 167 0.39 9.13 -29.73
N ASN A 168 -0.03 9.45 -28.51
CA ASN A 168 -1.26 8.94 -27.91
C ASN A 168 -2.49 9.80 -28.23
N HIS A 169 -2.29 10.98 -28.83
CA HIS A 169 -3.33 11.94 -29.20
C HIS A 169 -3.31 12.19 -30.72
N SER A 170 -3.42 11.12 -31.48
CA SER A 170 -3.39 11.20 -32.94
C SER A 170 -4.32 12.30 -33.48
N GLY A 171 -3.75 13.23 -34.24
CA GLY A 171 -4.47 14.38 -34.79
C GLY A 171 -4.66 15.57 -33.87
N ILE A 172 -4.21 15.52 -32.61
CA ILE A 172 -4.28 16.64 -31.67
C ILE A 172 -2.96 17.39 -31.68
N SER A 173 -3.03 18.71 -31.86
CA SER A 173 -1.88 19.61 -31.79
C SER A 173 -1.39 19.78 -30.37
N GLN A 174 -0.08 20.04 -30.17
CA GLN A 174 0.46 20.52 -28.89
C GLN A 174 -0.21 21.80 -28.42
N THR A 175 -0.52 22.71 -29.34
CA THR A 175 -1.31 23.92 -29.05
C THR A 175 -2.79 23.56 -29.14
N LEU A 176 -3.45 23.58 -27.99
CA LEU A 176 -4.86 23.23 -27.86
C LEU A 176 -5.77 24.41 -28.15
N THR A 177 -6.97 24.13 -28.63
CA THR A 177 -8.09 25.09 -28.66
C THR A 177 -8.77 25.16 -27.30
N ALA A 178 -9.55 26.20 -27.04
CA ALA A 178 -10.22 26.38 -25.76
C ALA A 178 -11.15 25.21 -25.37
N SER A 179 -11.74 24.51 -26.34
CA SER A 179 -12.55 23.30 -26.11
C SER A 179 -11.72 22.03 -25.79
N GLN A 180 -10.41 22.14 -25.87
CA GLN A 180 -9.48 21.06 -25.59
C GLN A 180 -8.63 21.33 -24.33
N TYR A 181 -8.79 22.51 -23.71
CA TYR A 181 -8.06 22.83 -22.48
C TYR A 181 -8.48 21.88 -21.35
N GLY A 182 -7.52 21.56 -20.50
CA GLY A 182 -7.81 20.81 -19.28
C GLY A 182 -8.46 21.70 -18.22
N PRO A 183 -8.95 21.09 -17.14
CA PRO A 183 -9.57 21.83 -16.06
C PRO A 183 -8.56 22.77 -15.39
N PRO A 184 -9.02 23.90 -14.80
CA PRO A 184 -8.18 24.79 -14.02
C PRO A 184 -7.45 24.03 -12.91
N ILE A 185 -6.17 24.34 -12.71
CA ILE A 185 -5.39 23.78 -11.60
C ILE A 185 -5.99 24.29 -10.29
N SER A 186 -6.45 23.36 -9.46
CA SER A 186 -7.19 23.64 -8.23
C SER A 186 -7.06 22.46 -7.25
N ALA A 187 -7.63 22.56 -6.07
CA ALA A 187 -7.72 21.44 -5.14
C ALA A 187 -8.50 20.24 -5.72
N THR A 188 -9.50 20.48 -6.56
CA THR A 188 -10.26 19.44 -7.26
C THR A 188 -9.48 18.80 -8.40
N PHE A 189 -8.69 19.59 -9.12
CA PHE A 189 -7.90 19.18 -10.28
C PHE A 189 -6.41 19.56 -10.10
N PRO A 190 -5.72 19.01 -9.10
CA PRO A 190 -4.34 19.37 -8.82
C PRO A 190 -3.41 18.95 -9.94
N LEU A 191 -2.27 19.61 -10.02
CA LEU A 191 -1.20 19.21 -10.92
C LEU A 191 -0.69 17.80 -10.54
N GLY A 192 -0.51 16.94 -11.56
CA GLY A 192 -0.19 15.51 -11.38
C GLY A 192 -1.38 14.56 -11.46
N ARG A 193 -2.61 15.10 -11.51
CA ARG A 193 -3.81 14.29 -11.70
C ARG A 193 -3.90 13.65 -13.07
N TYR A 194 -3.42 14.36 -14.10
CA TYR A 194 -3.42 13.90 -15.48
C TYR A 194 -2.03 13.53 -15.94
N LEU A 195 -1.95 12.58 -16.86
CA LEU A 195 -0.69 12.15 -17.48
C LEU A 195 0.02 13.33 -18.13
N GLU A 196 -0.73 14.22 -18.76
CA GLU A 196 -0.27 15.41 -19.48
C GLU A 196 0.21 16.54 -18.57
N ASP A 197 0.07 16.37 -17.26
CA ASP A 197 0.69 17.25 -16.25
C ASP A 197 2.19 16.99 -16.09
N TYR A 198 2.72 15.91 -16.69
CA TYR A 198 4.12 15.54 -16.59
C TYR A 198 4.85 15.81 -17.92
N GLU A 199 6.13 16.13 -17.82
CA GLU A 199 7.06 16.23 -18.94
C GLU A 199 8.31 15.41 -18.67
N TRP A 200 8.88 14.81 -19.72
CA TRP A 200 10.22 14.26 -19.64
C TRP A 200 11.25 15.36 -19.92
N ALA A 201 12.34 15.39 -19.17
CA ALA A 201 13.42 16.34 -19.37
C ALA A 201 14.79 15.66 -19.22
N ALA A 202 15.63 15.83 -20.24
CA ALA A 202 16.98 15.29 -20.24
C ALA A 202 17.80 15.78 -19.04
N GLY A 203 18.50 14.87 -18.36
CA GLY A 203 19.37 15.18 -17.23
C GLY A 203 18.66 15.42 -15.89
N VAL A 204 17.33 15.30 -15.82
CA VAL A 204 16.57 15.40 -14.57
C VAL A 204 16.69 14.11 -13.75
N GLY A 205 16.74 12.96 -14.40
CA GLY A 205 16.84 11.64 -13.78
C GLY A 205 17.88 10.76 -14.47
N ASP A 206 17.87 9.49 -14.10
CA ASP A 206 18.75 8.45 -14.64
C ASP A 206 18.20 7.78 -15.88
N LEU A 207 16.89 7.90 -16.08
CA LEU A 207 16.12 7.15 -17.03
C LEU A 207 15.70 8.04 -18.21
N ASP A 208 15.62 7.42 -19.37
CA ASP A 208 15.21 8.09 -20.61
C ASP A 208 13.69 8.29 -20.71
N GLN A 209 13.24 8.76 -21.85
CA GLN A 209 11.81 9.01 -22.13
C GLN A 209 10.92 7.76 -22.15
N TYR A 210 11.49 6.57 -22.14
CA TYR A 210 10.76 5.29 -22.07
C TYR A 210 10.72 4.74 -20.63
N ASN A 211 11.34 5.41 -19.68
CA ASN A 211 11.56 5.01 -18.28
C ASN A 211 12.56 3.84 -18.16
N GLY A 212 13.56 3.82 -19.00
CA GLY A 212 14.62 2.84 -19.03
C GLY A 212 16.00 3.46 -19.26
N ARG A 213 16.98 2.60 -19.35
CA ARG A 213 18.34 2.95 -19.76
C ARG A 213 19.09 1.72 -20.25
N PHE A 214 20.10 1.90 -21.07
CA PHE A 214 21.08 0.86 -21.34
C PHE A 214 22.06 0.77 -20.14
N ALA A 215 22.18 -0.41 -19.52
CA ALA A 215 23.07 -0.60 -18.39
C ALA A 215 23.55 -2.05 -18.26
N VAL A 216 24.71 -2.24 -17.61
CA VAL A 216 25.11 -3.53 -17.08
C VAL A 216 24.24 -3.86 -15.88
N THR A 217 23.87 -5.13 -15.73
CA THR A 217 23.10 -5.65 -14.60
C THR A 217 23.67 -7.00 -14.17
N PRO A 218 23.30 -7.54 -13.02
CA PRO A 218 23.78 -8.87 -12.59
C PRO A 218 23.50 -9.97 -13.62
N GLU A 219 22.36 -9.93 -14.30
CA GLU A 219 21.94 -10.92 -15.30
C GLU A 219 22.49 -10.62 -16.70
N PHE A 220 22.83 -9.38 -16.98
CA PHE A 220 23.36 -8.93 -18.28
C PHE A 220 24.69 -8.16 -18.08
N PRO A 221 25.81 -8.88 -17.84
CA PRO A 221 27.10 -8.24 -17.57
C PRO A 221 27.72 -7.52 -18.77
N GLN A 222 27.21 -7.77 -19.97
CA GLN A 222 27.60 -7.05 -21.19
C GLN A 222 26.69 -5.83 -21.47
N GLY A 223 25.70 -5.62 -20.61
CA GLY A 223 24.70 -4.58 -20.76
C GLY A 223 23.48 -5.00 -21.56
N THR A 224 22.36 -4.43 -21.19
CA THR A 224 21.08 -4.52 -21.90
C THR A 224 20.33 -3.22 -21.69
N TYR A 225 19.36 -2.93 -22.57
CA TYR A 225 18.36 -1.95 -22.21
C TYR A 225 17.43 -2.54 -21.15
N ALA A 226 17.05 -1.75 -20.14
CA ALA A 226 16.22 -2.20 -19.04
C ALA A 226 15.29 -1.08 -18.59
N TYR A 227 14.05 -1.43 -18.32
CA TYR A 227 13.08 -0.58 -17.62
C TYR A 227 13.26 -0.70 -16.12
N TYR A 228 12.86 0.34 -15.40
CA TYR A 228 12.92 0.35 -13.93
C TYR A 228 11.60 0.79 -13.34
N VAL A 229 11.15 0.11 -12.28
CA VAL A 229 10.11 0.64 -11.41
C VAL A 229 10.63 1.95 -10.79
N THR A 230 9.84 3.01 -10.81
CA THR A 230 10.25 4.30 -10.27
C THR A 230 9.47 4.66 -9.02
N ILE A 231 10.22 5.07 -7.99
CA ILE A 231 9.72 5.55 -6.69
C ILE A 231 10.47 6.84 -6.31
N ASP A 232 9.87 7.65 -5.45
CA ASP A 232 10.53 8.80 -4.86
C ASP A 232 11.44 8.42 -3.67
N ALA A 233 12.00 9.40 -2.99
CA ALA A 233 12.87 9.18 -1.83
C ALA A 233 12.14 8.54 -0.63
N ASN A 234 10.82 8.59 -0.60
CA ASN A 234 9.97 8.02 0.44
C ASN A 234 9.39 6.66 0.04
N GLY A 235 9.74 6.12 -1.14
CA GLY A 235 9.21 4.86 -1.67
C GLY A 235 7.84 4.99 -2.37
N VAL A 236 7.31 6.21 -2.48
CA VAL A 236 6.05 6.47 -3.20
C VAL A 236 6.29 6.33 -4.70
N PRO A 237 5.40 5.63 -5.44
CA PRO A 237 5.51 5.52 -6.89
C PRO A 237 5.68 6.89 -7.58
N ALA A 238 6.72 7.02 -8.38
CA ALA A 238 7.04 8.20 -9.15
C ALA A 238 6.70 8.00 -10.62
N PHE A 239 6.01 8.97 -11.23
CA PHE A 239 5.62 8.89 -12.64
C PHE A 239 6.85 8.66 -13.55
N PRO A 240 6.78 7.78 -14.54
CA PRO A 240 5.65 7.01 -15.08
C PRO A 240 5.50 5.60 -14.46
N PHE A 241 6.01 5.34 -13.30
CA PHE A 241 5.89 4.16 -12.44
C PHE A 241 6.65 2.92 -12.92
N ILE A 242 6.46 2.50 -14.20
CA ILE A 242 7.06 1.28 -14.78
C ILE A 242 7.54 1.56 -16.20
N LEU A 243 6.62 1.70 -17.15
CA LEU A 243 6.90 2.04 -18.55
C LEU A 243 6.27 3.40 -18.87
N ALA A 244 6.93 4.18 -19.72
CA ALA A 244 6.39 5.41 -20.24
C ALA A 244 5.42 5.19 -21.42
N GLY A 245 5.08 6.25 -22.16
CA GLY A 245 4.08 6.22 -23.21
C GLY A 245 4.41 5.39 -24.45
N GLN A 246 5.64 4.88 -24.57
CA GLN A 246 6.11 4.09 -25.71
C GLN A 246 7.10 3.02 -25.27
N PHE A 247 7.13 1.90 -26.01
CA PHE A 247 8.18 0.90 -25.86
C PHE A 247 9.49 1.36 -26.51
N TYR A 248 10.60 0.99 -25.90
CA TYR A 248 11.93 1.17 -26.49
C TYR A 248 12.16 0.23 -27.67
N GLY A 249 11.74 -1.05 -27.53
CA GLY A 249 11.84 -2.06 -28.55
C GLY A 249 10.53 -2.32 -29.28
N LYS A 250 10.57 -3.25 -30.23
CA LYS A 250 9.35 -3.70 -30.92
C LYS A 250 8.59 -4.68 -30.03
N PRO A 251 7.38 -4.36 -29.60
CA PRO A 251 6.63 -5.25 -28.72
C PRO A 251 6.23 -6.56 -29.41
N GLY A 252 6.25 -7.65 -28.64
CA GLY A 252 5.61 -8.91 -28.93
C GLY A 252 4.09 -8.83 -28.76
N SER A 253 3.47 -9.91 -28.30
CA SER A 253 2.02 -9.96 -28.16
C SER A 253 1.57 -10.83 -26.99
N PHE A 254 0.33 -10.63 -26.57
CA PHE A 254 -0.40 -11.63 -25.80
C PHE A 254 -1.23 -12.50 -26.75
N ALA A 255 -1.25 -13.81 -26.51
CA ALA A 255 -2.08 -14.74 -27.24
C ALA A 255 -2.83 -15.65 -26.26
N ASN A 256 -4.11 -15.90 -26.53
CA ASN A 256 -4.86 -16.96 -25.87
C ASN A 256 -4.44 -18.29 -26.49
N SER A 257 -3.80 -19.17 -25.70
CA SER A 257 -3.43 -20.55 -26.06
C SER A 257 -2.88 -20.72 -27.49
N ALA A 258 -1.68 -20.22 -27.77
CA ALA A 258 -1.05 -20.52 -29.04
C ALA A 258 -0.59 -21.99 -29.09
N THR A 259 -1.09 -22.78 -30.04
CA THR A 259 -0.48 -24.00 -30.50
C THR A 259 0.83 -23.64 -31.25
N VAL A 260 1.88 -23.37 -30.49
CA VAL A 260 3.19 -23.03 -31.04
C VAL A 260 4.07 -24.25 -30.91
N SER A 261 4.74 -24.64 -32.01
CA SER A 261 5.82 -25.60 -31.93
C SER A 261 7.03 -24.94 -31.26
N ALA A 262 7.23 -25.23 -29.98
CA ALA A 262 8.29 -24.67 -29.16
C ALA A 262 8.73 -25.71 -28.11
N THR A 263 9.98 -25.59 -27.66
CA THR A 263 10.55 -26.46 -26.63
C THR A 263 10.09 -26.07 -25.25
N ASP A 264 9.63 -27.02 -24.44
CA ASP A 264 9.33 -26.80 -23.05
C ASP A 264 10.61 -26.60 -22.25
N TYR A 265 10.66 -25.51 -21.48
CA TYR A 265 11.63 -25.26 -20.43
C TYR A 265 11.04 -25.60 -19.05
N PHE A 266 9.79 -25.19 -18.83
CA PHE A 266 9.03 -25.47 -17.60
C PHE A 266 7.60 -25.82 -17.96
N ASN A 267 7.04 -26.85 -17.31
CA ASN A 267 5.65 -27.24 -17.49
C ASN A 267 5.10 -27.87 -16.21
N GLY A 268 4.17 -27.20 -15.54
CA GLY A 268 3.42 -27.72 -14.40
C GLY A 268 4.27 -28.34 -13.29
N GLY A 269 5.39 -27.69 -12.91
CA GLY A 269 6.29 -28.17 -11.88
C GLY A 269 7.53 -28.93 -12.38
N THR A 270 7.59 -29.25 -13.67
CA THR A 270 8.74 -29.96 -14.27
C THR A 270 9.62 -28.98 -15.03
N VAL A 271 10.90 -28.93 -14.66
CA VAL A 271 11.94 -28.17 -15.40
C VAL A 271 12.64 -29.13 -16.36
N THR A 272 12.67 -28.77 -17.64
CA THR A 272 13.47 -29.45 -18.67
C THR A 272 14.76 -28.68 -18.88
N PRO A 273 15.94 -29.31 -18.83
CA PRO A 273 17.20 -28.64 -19.10
C PRO A 273 17.18 -27.87 -20.43
N GLY A 274 17.59 -26.62 -20.39
CA GLY A 274 17.60 -25.70 -21.54
C GLY A 274 18.69 -24.63 -21.39
N PRO A 275 18.69 -23.60 -22.25
CA PRO A 275 19.62 -22.49 -22.16
C PRO A 275 19.48 -21.78 -20.80
N SER A 276 20.61 -21.46 -20.17
CA SER A 276 20.65 -20.66 -18.94
C SER A 276 20.68 -19.17 -19.34
N ILE A 277 19.51 -18.65 -19.70
CA ILE A 277 19.32 -17.26 -20.08
C ILE A 277 18.24 -16.62 -19.20
N PRO A 278 18.36 -15.33 -18.86
CA PRO A 278 17.43 -14.65 -17.94
C PRO A 278 15.97 -14.75 -18.37
N GLU A 279 15.67 -14.70 -19.66
CA GLU A 279 14.33 -14.81 -20.25
C GLU A 279 13.63 -16.15 -19.93
N LEU A 280 14.39 -17.18 -19.57
CA LEU A 280 13.86 -18.47 -19.13
C LEU A 280 13.96 -18.69 -17.63
N THR A 281 15.04 -18.20 -17.00
CA THR A 281 15.38 -18.57 -15.62
C THR A 281 14.84 -17.62 -14.56
N SER A 282 14.45 -16.38 -14.91
CA SER A 282 13.98 -15.38 -13.96
C SER A 282 12.54 -15.59 -13.47
N TRP A 283 11.76 -16.43 -14.13
CA TRP A 283 10.34 -16.62 -13.80
C TRP A 283 10.17 -17.41 -12.51
N SER A 284 9.20 -16.99 -11.71
CA SER A 284 8.77 -17.74 -10.54
C SER A 284 7.98 -18.98 -10.98
N THR A 285 8.51 -20.14 -10.60
CA THR A 285 7.98 -21.45 -10.99
C THR A 285 7.64 -22.32 -9.77
N LYS A 286 7.27 -21.70 -8.66
CA LYS A 286 6.91 -22.39 -7.41
C LYS A 286 5.54 -23.08 -7.52
N TYR A 287 5.31 -23.76 -8.61
CA TYR A 287 4.04 -24.38 -8.92
C TYR A 287 3.62 -25.42 -7.90
N SER A 288 4.55 -26.26 -7.45
CA SER A 288 4.24 -27.33 -6.52
C SER A 288 4.02 -26.80 -5.11
N GLY A 289 2.80 -26.97 -4.60
CA GLY A 289 2.42 -26.58 -3.25
C GLY A 289 2.22 -25.09 -3.01
N GLN A 290 2.27 -24.27 -4.06
CA GLN A 290 1.96 -22.85 -3.95
C GLN A 290 0.64 -22.54 -4.63
N TYR A 291 -0.29 -22.00 -3.86
CA TYR A 291 -1.62 -21.63 -4.32
C TYR A 291 -1.82 -20.12 -4.23
N ALA A 292 -2.59 -19.57 -5.16
CA ALA A 292 -3.11 -18.23 -5.07
C ALA A 292 -4.01 -18.11 -3.82
N LYS A 293 -3.88 -17.01 -3.11
CA LYS A 293 -4.68 -16.74 -1.91
C LYS A 293 -5.40 -15.41 -2.08
N VAL A 294 -6.71 -15.43 -1.88
CA VAL A 294 -7.55 -14.24 -1.87
C VAL A 294 -8.08 -14.06 -0.46
N VAL A 295 -7.76 -12.94 0.15
CA VAL A 295 -8.19 -12.66 1.52
C VAL A 295 -9.58 -12.02 1.48
N SER A 296 -10.51 -12.55 2.25
CA SER A 296 -11.85 -11.97 2.40
C SER A 296 -11.83 -10.86 3.45
N GLY A 297 -11.77 -9.63 3.01
CA GLY A 297 -11.62 -8.50 3.91
C GLY A 297 -10.23 -8.46 4.55
N PHE A 298 -10.10 -7.80 5.70
CA PHE A 298 -8.85 -7.69 6.45
C PHE A 298 -8.56 -8.89 7.38
N ASP A 299 -9.19 -10.02 7.17
CA ASP A 299 -8.91 -11.21 8.00
C ASP A 299 -7.81 -12.06 7.36
N PRO A 300 -6.57 -11.94 7.78
CA PRO A 300 -5.46 -12.72 7.23
C PRO A 300 -5.58 -14.22 7.57
N SER A 301 -6.42 -14.60 8.54
CA SER A 301 -6.68 -16.00 8.87
C SER A 301 -7.67 -16.66 7.92
N ALA A 302 -8.44 -15.89 7.18
CA ALA A 302 -9.44 -16.42 6.25
C ALA A 302 -8.80 -17.23 5.11
N GLY A 303 -7.53 -16.97 4.78
CA GLY A 303 -6.79 -17.70 3.75
C GLY A 303 -7.45 -17.59 2.37
N ALA A 304 -7.21 -18.57 1.52
CA ALA A 304 -7.88 -18.66 0.24
C ALA A 304 -9.35 -19.00 0.44
N SER A 305 -10.25 -18.12 0.01
CA SER A 305 -11.69 -18.33 0.04
C SER A 305 -12.22 -18.46 -1.37
N THR A 306 -13.06 -19.45 -1.58
CA THR A 306 -13.73 -19.67 -2.87
C THR A 306 -15.13 -19.10 -2.90
N THR A 307 -15.68 -18.74 -1.76
CA THR A 307 -17.05 -18.26 -1.63
C THR A 307 -17.13 -17.01 -0.76
N TRP A 308 -17.97 -16.13 -1.19
CA TRP A 308 -18.49 -14.99 -0.50
C TRP A 308 -20.00 -15.25 -0.29
N PRO A 309 -20.67 -14.97 0.77
CA PRO A 309 -20.43 -13.82 1.64
C PRO A 309 -19.40 -14.09 2.74
N GLY A 310 -18.80 -13.02 3.16
CA GLY A 310 -17.92 -12.93 4.31
C GLY A 310 -18.09 -11.59 4.99
N THR A 311 -17.68 -11.53 6.23
CA THR A 311 -17.61 -10.27 6.96
C THR A 311 -16.13 -9.91 7.11
N ASN A 312 -15.73 -8.77 6.59
CA ASN A 312 -14.36 -8.28 6.71
C ASN A 312 -14.06 -7.80 8.15
N SER A 313 -12.81 -7.46 8.43
CA SER A 313 -12.41 -6.95 9.75
C SER A 313 -13.05 -5.62 10.13
N LEU A 314 -13.61 -4.89 9.16
CA LEU A 314 -14.43 -3.70 9.39
C LEU A 314 -15.87 -4.05 9.80
N GLY A 315 -16.25 -5.34 9.84
CA GLY A 315 -17.60 -5.78 10.16
C GLY A 315 -18.59 -5.62 9.01
N VAL A 316 -18.12 -5.30 7.81
CA VAL A 316 -18.97 -5.15 6.63
C VAL A 316 -19.17 -6.51 5.98
N THR A 317 -20.43 -6.92 5.86
CA THR A 317 -20.82 -8.18 5.20
C THR A 317 -21.23 -7.90 3.76
N THR A 318 -20.70 -8.65 2.83
CA THR A 318 -21.09 -8.60 1.42
C THR A 318 -21.44 -10.00 0.90
N SER A 319 -21.96 -10.06 -0.31
CA SER A 319 -22.27 -11.33 -0.99
C SER A 319 -21.61 -11.35 -2.37
N GLY A 320 -21.17 -12.49 -2.78
CA GLY A 320 -20.51 -12.71 -4.06
C GLY A 320 -19.86 -14.08 -4.12
N SER A 321 -19.14 -14.35 -5.16
CA SER A 321 -18.35 -15.57 -5.30
C SER A 321 -16.97 -15.23 -5.87
N VAL A 322 -15.98 -15.97 -5.42
CA VAL A 322 -14.62 -15.91 -5.94
C VAL A 322 -14.39 -17.18 -6.73
N THR A 323 -13.75 -17.09 -7.89
CA THR A 323 -13.26 -18.26 -8.60
C THR A 323 -12.34 -19.06 -7.68
N SER A 324 -12.49 -20.37 -7.65
CA SER A 324 -11.63 -21.25 -6.85
C SER A 324 -10.17 -20.93 -7.09
N PRO A 325 -9.35 -20.77 -6.04
CA PRO A 325 -7.94 -20.49 -6.19
C PRO A 325 -7.26 -21.56 -7.02
N ALA A 326 -6.48 -21.12 -8.02
CA ALA A 326 -5.63 -21.99 -8.82
C ALA A 326 -4.21 -21.96 -8.26
N LEU A 327 -3.35 -22.83 -8.77
CA LEU A 327 -1.92 -22.73 -8.51
C LEU A 327 -1.40 -21.38 -9.00
N ALA A 328 -0.61 -20.74 -8.16
CA ALA A 328 -0.03 -19.43 -8.45
C ALA A 328 1.19 -19.52 -9.37
N ASP A 329 1.72 -18.37 -9.74
CA ASP A 329 2.94 -18.16 -10.51
C ASP A 329 2.83 -18.64 -11.98
N THR A 330 3.97 -18.72 -12.65
CA THR A 330 4.07 -19.15 -14.03
C THR A 330 3.74 -20.63 -14.18
N GLN A 331 2.88 -20.96 -15.13
CA GLN A 331 2.38 -22.32 -15.34
C GLN A 331 3.21 -23.10 -16.37
N ARG A 332 3.68 -22.40 -17.40
CA ARG A 332 4.48 -23.00 -18.48
C ARG A 332 5.41 -21.99 -19.12
N ILE A 333 6.62 -22.42 -19.43
CA ILE A 333 7.63 -21.65 -20.17
C ILE A 333 8.09 -22.48 -21.36
N ARG A 334 7.97 -21.93 -22.55
CA ARG A 334 8.42 -22.54 -23.79
C ARG A 334 9.31 -21.57 -24.55
N TYR A 335 10.14 -22.07 -25.45
CA TYR A 335 11.00 -21.20 -26.23
C TYR A 335 11.28 -21.77 -27.62
N THR A 336 11.60 -20.87 -28.52
CA THR A 336 12.25 -21.09 -29.82
C THR A 336 13.57 -20.33 -29.85
N ASP A 337 14.25 -20.29 -30.97
CA ASP A 337 15.47 -19.47 -31.11
C ASP A 337 15.20 -17.96 -31.05
N SER A 338 13.99 -17.54 -31.33
CA SER A 338 13.63 -16.12 -31.44
C SER A 338 12.64 -15.62 -30.37
N THR A 339 11.91 -16.51 -29.72
CA THR A 339 10.77 -16.11 -28.87
C THR A 339 10.68 -16.98 -27.61
N VAL A 340 10.33 -16.36 -26.49
CA VAL A 340 9.92 -17.06 -25.27
C VAL A 340 8.41 -16.88 -25.09
N TYR A 341 7.76 -17.98 -24.67
CA TYR A 341 6.31 -18.07 -24.46
C TYR A 341 6.04 -18.38 -23.00
N ILE A 342 5.43 -17.45 -22.30
CA ILE A 342 5.13 -17.58 -20.87
C ILE A 342 3.62 -17.72 -20.70
N THR A 343 3.19 -18.86 -20.20
CA THR A 343 1.79 -19.08 -19.86
C THR A 343 1.59 -18.91 -18.35
N ALA A 344 0.69 -18.04 -17.97
CA ALA A 344 0.36 -17.73 -16.59
C ALA A 344 -1.16 -17.64 -16.40
N ASN A 345 -1.60 -17.82 -15.16
CA ASN A 345 -3.01 -17.66 -14.80
C ASN A 345 -3.35 -16.28 -14.20
N GLY A 346 -2.37 -15.39 -14.06
CA GLY A 346 -2.55 -14.04 -13.56
C GLY A 346 -2.75 -13.93 -12.04
N LEU A 347 -2.51 -15.01 -11.29
CA LEU A 347 -2.68 -15.03 -9.84
C LEU A 347 -1.33 -15.10 -9.12
N ALA A 348 -1.17 -14.28 -8.09
CA ALA A 348 0.06 -14.22 -7.31
C ALA A 348 0.15 -15.31 -6.23
N GLY A 349 1.37 -15.70 -5.86
CA GLY A 349 1.66 -16.66 -4.80
C GLY A 349 1.68 -16.09 -3.38
N TYR A 350 1.24 -14.85 -3.19
CA TYR A 350 1.06 -14.19 -1.90
C TYR A 350 -0.42 -13.84 -1.68
N ASN A 351 -0.76 -13.39 -0.48
CA ASN A 351 -2.12 -12.95 -0.17
C ASN A 351 -2.48 -11.71 -0.98
N MET A 352 -3.42 -11.85 -1.90
CA MET A 352 -4.04 -10.75 -2.65
C MET A 352 -5.24 -10.20 -1.89
N GLY A 353 -5.43 -8.89 -1.93
CA GLY A 353 -6.48 -8.21 -1.16
C GLY A 353 -6.02 -7.84 0.26
N PRO A 354 -6.94 -7.30 1.07
CA PRO A 354 -8.35 -7.02 0.75
C PRO A 354 -8.55 -5.78 -0.13
N TRP A 355 -9.67 -5.74 -0.83
CA TRP A 355 -10.10 -4.59 -1.62
C TRP A 355 -11.41 -4.05 -1.05
N PHE A 356 -11.57 -2.73 -1.03
CA PHE A 356 -12.74 -2.07 -0.47
C PHE A 356 -13.44 -1.26 -1.53
N SER A 357 -14.78 -1.25 -1.46
CA SER A 357 -15.53 -0.25 -2.18
C SER A 357 -15.19 1.13 -1.64
N ALA A 358 -15.25 2.07 -2.52
CA ALA A 358 -14.85 3.43 -2.33
C ALA A 358 -15.43 4.13 -1.09
N ASP A 359 -16.59 3.77 -0.62
CA ASP A 359 -17.24 4.41 0.54
C ASP A 359 -17.21 3.55 1.81
N MET A 360 -16.58 2.38 1.73
CA MET A 360 -16.56 1.37 2.80
C MET A 360 -17.97 1.02 3.36
N THR A 361 -19.02 1.64 2.84
CA THR A 361 -20.41 1.38 3.20
C THR A 361 -21.02 0.29 2.33
N GLY A 362 -20.57 0.16 1.08
CA GLY A 362 -20.96 -0.87 0.14
C GLY A 362 -20.23 -2.20 0.34
N GLY A 363 -19.31 -2.25 1.30
CA GLY A 363 -18.58 -3.47 1.61
C GLY A 363 -17.27 -3.62 0.84
N VAL A 364 -16.85 -4.85 0.68
CA VAL A 364 -15.66 -5.22 -0.05
C VAL A 364 -15.90 -4.99 -1.55
N PHE A 365 -14.86 -4.57 -2.24
CA PHE A 365 -14.89 -4.48 -3.70
C PHE A 365 -15.35 -5.83 -4.29
N MET A 366 -16.39 -5.78 -5.12
CA MET A 366 -17.10 -7.00 -5.55
C MET A 366 -16.39 -7.79 -6.64
N ASN A 367 -15.36 -7.22 -7.26
CA ASN A 367 -14.54 -7.92 -8.23
C ASN A 367 -13.40 -8.63 -7.52
N PHE A 368 -13.21 -9.90 -7.84
CA PHE A 368 -12.14 -10.71 -7.27
C PHE A 368 -11.20 -11.20 -8.37
N PRO A 369 -9.91 -11.43 -8.05
CA PRO A 369 -9.01 -12.06 -8.99
C PRO A 369 -9.57 -13.40 -9.46
N SER A 370 -9.49 -13.63 -10.76
CA SER A 370 -9.86 -14.90 -11.37
C SER A 370 -8.71 -15.44 -12.21
N ALA A 371 -8.58 -16.77 -12.21
CA ALA A 371 -7.60 -17.42 -13.06
C ALA A 371 -7.90 -17.16 -14.55
N SER A 372 -6.88 -16.78 -15.27
CA SER A 372 -6.91 -16.65 -16.74
C SER A 372 -5.91 -17.61 -17.38
N SER A 373 -5.98 -17.80 -18.68
CA SER A 373 -4.95 -18.50 -19.43
C SER A 373 -4.37 -17.53 -20.45
N THR A 374 -3.33 -16.84 -20.04
CA THR A 374 -2.66 -15.83 -20.87
C THR A 374 -1.27 -16.31 -21.24
N THR A 375 -0.91 -16.20 -22.51
CA THR A 375 0.45 -16.49 -22.99
C THR A 375 1.10 -15.21 -23.49
N LEU A 376 2.15 -14.77 -22.80
CA LEU A 376 3.02 -13.69 -23.25
C LEU A 376 4.04 -14.25 -24.24
N GLN A 377 4.23 -13.53 -25.34
CA GLN A 377 5.26 -13.81 -26.33
C GLN A 377 6.25 -12.66 -26.33
N ILE A 378 7.48 -12.92 -25.93
CA ILE A 378 8.55 -11.92 -25.90
C ILE A 378 9.70 -12.32 -26.83
N PRO A 379 10.31 -11.37 -27.55
CA PRO A 379 11.49 -11.64 -28.35
C PRO A 379 12.69 -11.99 -27.44
N ARG A 380 13.49 -12.98 -27.84
CA ARG A 380 14.73 -13.36 -27.15
C ARG A 380 15.92 -12.46 -27.48
N ASN A 381 15.85 -11.77 -28.60
CA ASN A 381 16.90 -10.85 -29.05
C ASN A 381 16.25 -9.50 -29.37
N PRO A 382 15.78 -8.77 -28.33
CA PRO A 382 15.14 -7.50 -28.54
C PRO A 382 16.13 -6.47 -29.10
N ALA A 383 15.61 -5.58 -29.94
CA ALA A 383 16.37 -4.47 -30.50
C ALA A 383 15.56 -3.17 -30.39
N ALA A 384 16.26 -2.05 -30.35
CA ALA A 384 15.61 -0.75 -30.39
C ALA A 384 14.67 -0.66 -31.61
N ALA A 385 13.46 -0.19 -31.40
CA ALA A 385 12.48 -0.07 -32.47
C ALA A 385 12.85 1.08 -33.42
N THR A 386 12.75 0.84 -34.71
CA THR A 386 12.87 1.90 -35.73
C THR A 386 11.58 2.70 -35.87
N THR A 387 10.46 2.09 -35.53
CA THR A 387 9.15 2.74 -35.45
C THR A 387 8.60 2.49 -34.04
N LEU A 388 8.38 3.57 -33.30
CA LEU A 388 7.92 3.49 -31.91
C LEU A 388 6.47 3.01 -31.83
N THR A 389 6.19 2.19 -30.86
CA THR A 389 4.86 1.68 -30.55
C THR A 389 4.42 2.23 -29.19
N SER A 390 3.26 2.84 -29.15
CA SER A 390 2.69 3.36 -27.91
C SER A 390 2.31 2.24 -26.96
N THR A 391 2.55 2.45 -25.65
CA THR A 391 1.96 1.64 -24.59
C THR A 391 0.49 2.02 -24.48
N GLY A 392 -0.41 1.06 -24.66
CA GLY A 392 -1.86 1.27 -24.58
C GLY A 392 -2.42 1.03 -23.19
N GLY A 393 -3.72 1.08 -23.06
CA GLY A 393 -4.42 0.50 -21.90
C GLY A 393 -4.32 -1.02 -21.94
N GLY A 394 -4.34 -1.67 -20.76
CA GLY A 394 -4.20 -3.11 -20.62
C GLY A 394 -2.75 -3.59 -20.42
N PRO A 395 -2.51 -4.90 -20.52
CA PRO A 395 -1.21 -5.48 -20.18
C PRO A 395 -0.08 -5.03 -21.10
N GLN A 396 1.03 -4.60 -20.51
CA GLN A 396 2.25 -4.17 -21.19
C GLN A 396 3.41 -5.20 -21.02
N GLY A 397 3.16 -6.25 -20.24
CA GLY A 397 4.12 -7.29 -19.91
C GLY A 397 3.58 -8.20 -18.82
N LEU A 398 4.45 -9.07 -18.31
CA LEU A 398 4.18 -9.88 -17.12
C LEU A 398 5.26 -9.70 -16.07
N TRP A 399 4.86 -9.64 -14.82
CA TRP A 399 5.74 -9.86 -13.69
C TRP A 399 6.20 -11.32 -13.66
N VAL A 400 7.34 -11.58 -13.03
CA VAL A 400 7.92 -12.95 -13.03
C VAL A 400 7.04 -14.00 -12.34
N ASN A 401 6.06 -13.58 -11.55
CA ASN A 401 5.02 -14.44 -10.97
C ASN A 401 3.78 -14.61 -11.87
N GLY A 402 3.82 -14.13 -13.11
CA GLY A 402 2.73 -14.27 -14.05
C GLY A 402 1.58 -13.28 -13.94
N VAL A 403 1.65 -12.32 -13.01
CA VAL A 403 0.69 -11.22 -12.89
C VAL A 403 0.94 -10.18 -13.97
N ALA A 404 -0.11 -9.54 -14.47
CA ALA A 404 0.01 -8.55 -15.56
C ALA A 404 0.68 -7.25 -15.09
N VAL A 405 1.55 -6.71 -15.95
CA VAL A 405 2.10 -5.35 -15.85
C VAL A 405 1.19 -4.41 -16.63
N PHE A 406 0.57 -3.44 -15.97
CA PHE A 406 -0.12 -2.34 -16.63
C PHE A 406 0.76 -1.09 -16.57
N ASN A 407 0.41 -0.06 -17.36
CA ASN A 407 1.07 1.23 -17.31
C ASN A 407 0.27 2.25 -16.49
N PHE A 408 0.64 3.52 -16.59
CA PHE A 408 0.05 4.66 -15.90
C PHE A 408 -1.35 5.06 -16.38
N ILE A 409 -1.93 4.41 -17.41
CA ILE A 409 -3.19 4.82 -18.03
C ILE A 409 -4.37 4.27 -17.22
N ASP A 410 -5.23 5.16 -16.76
CA ASP A 410 -6.59 4.91 -16.29
C ASP A 410 -7.57 5.04 -17.48
N GLY A 411 -8.69 4.35 -17.43
CA GLY A 411 -9.73 4.44 -18.46
C GLY A 411 -10.46 5.78 -18.53
N ALA A 412 -10.20 6.73 -17.62
CA ALA A 412 -10.86 8.01 -17.54
C ALA A 412 -10.04 9.16 -18.16
N SER A 413 -10.74 10.16 -18.66
CA SER A 413 -10.17 11.45 -19.06
C SER A 413 -11.13 12.59 -18.75
N TYR A 414 -10.61 13.82 -18.69
CA TYR A 414 -11.46 15.00 -18.50
C TYR A 414 -12.39 15.20 -19.70
N SER A 415 -13.62 15.56 -19.41
CA SER A 415 -14.61 15.98 -20.39
C SER A 415 -14.87 17.47 -20.25
N ASN A 416 -14.49 18.25 -21.26
CA ASN A 416 -14.75 19.69 -21.30
C ASN A 416 -16.24 20.02 -21.28
N SER A 417 -17.06 19.20 -21.94
CA SER A 417 -18.51 19.41 -21.99
C SER A 417 -19.20 19.15 -20.66
N ALA A 418 -18.69 18.19 -19.88
CA ALA A 418 -19.24 17.82 -18.58
C ALA A 418 -18.57 18.54 -17.39
N GLY A 419 -17.36 19.08 -17.58
CA GLY A 419 -16.58 19.72 -16.51
C GLY A 419 -16.03 18.76 -15.44
N VAL A 420 -15.99 17.45 -15.74
CA VAL A 420 -15.57 16.38 -14.84
C VAL A 420 -14.76 15.32 -15.59
N ASP A 421 -14.08 14.44 -14.86
CA ASP A 421 -13.54 13.24 -15.47
C ASP A 421 -14.68 12.29 -15.84
N ALA A 422 -14.64 11.76 -17.04
CA ALA A 422 -15.62 10.83 -17.55
C ALA A 422 -14.97 9.53 -18.01
N GLY A 423 -15.72 8.43 -17.99
CA GLY A 423 -15.23 7.10 -18.37
C GLY A 423 -14.72 6.25 -17.21
N GLY A 424 -14.27 6.84 -16.13
CA GLY A 424 -13.96 6.18 -14.85
C GLY A 424 -14.77 6.83 -13.75
N GLY A 425 -14.90 6.18 -12.60
CA GLY A 425 -15.72 6.65 -11.47
C GLY A 425 -15.52 8.12 -11.12
N ASN A 426 -16.45 8.67 -10.36
CA ASN A 426 -16.49 10.08 -9.96
C ASN A 426 -15.14 10.55 -9.39
N THR A 427 -14.86 11.85 -9.60
CA THR A 427 -13.73 12.51 -8.94
C THR A 427 -13.80 12.27 -7.43
N PRO A 428 -12.81 11.65 -6.81
CA PRO A 428 -12.82 11.50 -5.36
C PRO A 428 -12.91 12.88 -4.71
N ALA A 429 -13.82 13.03 -3.78
CA ALA A 429 -13.80 14.16 -2.86
C ALA A 429 -12.53 14.08 -2.00
N PRO A 430 -12.05 15.18 -1.42
CA PRO A 430 -10.99 15.13 -0.42
C PRO A 430 -11.34 14.13 0.68
N ASP A 431 -10.46 13.17 0.95
CA ASP A 431 -10.68 12.10 1.90
C ASP A 431 -9.45 11.88 2.79
N ALA A 432 -9.59 11.13 3.85
CA ALA A 432 -8.50 10.76 4.75
C ALA A 432 -8.65 9.30 5.21
N ALA A 433 -7.55 8.56 5.22
CA ALA A 433 -7.50 7.25 5.85
C ALA A 433 -7.58 7.41 7.36
N ILE A 434 -8.51 6.71 8.02
CA ILE A 434 -8.63 6.66 9.47
C ILE A 434 -8.02 5.35 9.96
N SER A 435 -7.00 5.47 10.80
CA SER A 435 -6.27 4.33 11.38
C SER A 435 -6.20 4.45 12.90
N SER A 436 -5.87 3.36 13.60
CA SER A 436 -5.57 3.43 15.03
C SER A 436 -4.34 4.31 15.26
N ALA A 437 -4.40 5.26 16.21
CA ALA A 437 -3.24 6.05 16.59
C ALA A 437 -2.17 5.22 17.34
N ALA A 438 -2.51 4.02 17.79
CA ALA A 438 -1.59 3.13 18.50
C ALA A 438 -0.78 2.25 17.53
N SER A 439 -1.43 1.62 16.56
CA SER A 439 -0.81 0.66 15.64
C SER A 439 -0.63 1.19 14.22
N PHE A 440 -1.28 2.30 13.87
CA PHE A 440 -1.41 2.84 12.51
C PHE A 440 -2.09 1.86 11.52
N GLU A 441 -2.69 0.80 12.02
CA GLU A 441 -3.50 -0.10 11.21
C GLU A 441 -4.85 0.54 10.91
N GLN A 442 -5.29 0.43 9.67
CA GLN A 442 -6.67 0.70 9.31
C GLN A 442 -7.58 -0.41 9.84
N GLY A 443 -8.80 -0.04 10.16
CA GLY A 443 -9.76 -1.01 10.68
C GLY A 443 -10.92 -0.32 11.38
N PRO A 444 -11.78 -1.10 12.05
CA PRO A 444 -12.82 -0.55 12.91
C PRO A 444 -12.25 0.37 13.99
N VAL A 445 -13.07 1.30 14.43
CA VAL A 445 -12.77 2.20 15.55
C VAL A 445 -13.72 1.92 16.71
N ALA A 446 -13.24 1.96 17.95
CA ALA A 446 -14.10 1.84 19.13
C ALA A 446 -14.47 3.22 19.67
N PRO A 447 -15.67 3.41 20.25
CA PRO A 447 -16.01 4.63 20.96
C PRO A 447 -14.98 4.94 22.06
N GLY A 448 -14.45 6.15 22.06
CA GLY A 448 -13.41 6.60 22.96
C GLY A 448 -11.98 6.33 22.51
N SER A 449 -11.74 5.55 21.44
CA SER A 449 -10.40 5.25 20.95
C SER A 449 -9.69 6.45 20.33
N LEU A 450 -8.36 6.36 20.28
CA LEU A 450 -7.49 7.32 19.60
C LEU A 450 -7.23 6.88 18.18
N VAL A 451 -7.42 7.79 17.25
CA VAL A 451 -7.23 7.55 15.83
C VAL A 451 -6.35 8.61 15.17
N THR A 452 -5.77 8.23 14.06
CA THR A 452 -5.00 9.10 13.17
C THR A 452 -5.73 9.19 11.84
N ALA A 453 -5.96 10.41 11.33
CA ALA A 453 -6.28 10.66 9.95
C ALA A 453 -5.00 10.95 9.19
N SER A 454 -4.83 10.32 8.02
CA SER A 454 -3.78 10.61 7.04
C SER A 454 -4.44 11.04 5.73
N PRO A 455 -3.96 12.09 5.05
CA PRO A 455 -4.62 12.60 3.87
C PRO A 455 -4.57 11.59 2.72
N LEU A 456 -5.67 11.50 2.02
CA LEU A 456 -5.79 10.80 0.75
C LEU A 456 -6.07 11.83 -0.34
N TYR A 457 -5.67 11.52 -1.56
CA TYR A 457 -5.85 12.38 -2.74
C TYR A 457 -5.33 13.80 -2.51
N PHE A 458 -6.24 14.77 -2.48
CA PHE A 458 -5.97 16.21 -2.41
C PHE A 458 -6.28 16.78 -1.03
N ALA A 459 -6.48 15.92 -0.04
CA ALA A 459 -6.76 16.37 1.30
C ALA A 459 -5.50 16.97 1.92
N VAL A 460 -5.63 18.15 2.49
CA VAL A 460 -4.64 18.76 3.39
C VAL A 460 -5.34 18.91 4.73
N LEU A 461 -4.88 18.19 5.75
CA LEU A 461 -5.64 18.07 7.00
C LEU A 461 -5.60 19.34 7.84
N ALA A 462 -4.48 20.06 7.84
CA ALA A 462 -4.33 21.36 8.47
C ALA A 462 -3.30 22.21 7.72
N SER A 463 -3.39 23.54 7.82
CA SER A 463 -2.43 24.45 7.19
C SER A 463 -1.08 24.53 7.93
N SER A 464 -1.04 24.16 9.20
CA SER A 464 0.14 24.23 10.07
C SER A 464 0.14 23.12 11.12
N THR A 465 1.31 22.94 11.75
CA THR A 465 1.47 21.95 12.81
C THR A 465 1.17 22.54 14.18
N ALA A 466 0.33 21.86 14.95
CA ALA A 466 -0.01 22.22 16.34
C ALA A 466 -0.27 20.96 17.18
N SER A 467 -0.03 21.08 18.49
CA SER A 467 -0.34 20.06 19.49
C SER A 467 -1.17 20.67 20.61
N ALA A 468 -2.08 19.89 21.18
CA ALA A 468 -2.83 20.33 22.35
C ALA A 468 -1.91 20.55 23.55
N ALA A 469 -2.08 21.67 24.23
CA ALA A 469 -1.21 22.09 25.34
C ALA A 469 -1.43 21.32 26.63
N SER A 470 -2.56 20.62 26.79
CA SER A 470 -2.94 19.91 28.01
C SER A 470 -3.67 18.60 27.68
N ALA A 471 -3.92 17.78 28.71
CA ALA A 471 -4.69 16.54 28.58
C ALA A 471 -6.20 16.77 28.30
N ASN A 472 -6.69 17.97 28.49
CA ASN A 472 -8.04 18.38 28.11
C ASN A 472 -8.00 18.91 26.67
N TRP A 473 -8.13 18.01 25.71
CA TRP A 473 -7.94 18.31 24.31
C TRP A 473 -9.07 19.17 23.73
N PRO A 474 -8.72 20.18 22.89
CA PRO A 474 -9.71 21.07 22.28
C PRO A 474 -10.52 20.36 21.18
N MET A 475 -11.65 20.98 20.80
CA MET A 475 -12.48 20.57 19.66
C MET A 475 -12.02 21.22 18.34
N ALA A 476 -11.08 22.17 18.41
CA ALA A 476 -10.45 22.83 17.27
C ALA A 476 -8.96 22.99 17.54
N LEU A 477 -8.10 22.82 16.51
CA LEU A 477 -6.66 22.92 16.65
C LEU A 477 -6.03 23.33 15.30
N ALA A 478 -5.05 24.24 15.32
CA ALA A 478 -4.57 24.91 14.11
C ALA A 478 -5.73 25.58 13.38
N ASP A 479 -5.87 25.34 12.08
CA ASP A 479 -7.00 25.80 11.29
C ASP A 479 -8.13 24.77 11.14
N VAL A 480 -8.01 23.60 11.80
CA VAL A 480 -9.10 22.62 11.89
C VAL A 480 -10.15 23.14 12.84
N SER A 481 -11.29 23.56 12.30
CA SER A 481 -12.38 24.17 13.08
C SER A 481 -13.26 23.12 13.77
N SER A 482 -13.36 21.92 13.18
CA SER A 482 -14.13 20.83 13.78
C SER A 482 -13.80 19.46 13.19
N ILE A 483 -14.02 18.42 14.00
CA ILE A 483 -14.14 17.04 13.55
C ILE A 483 -15.49 16.53 14.08
N ALA A 484 -16.35 16.09 13.15
CA ALA A 484 -17.65 15.50 13.49
C ALA A 484 -17.64 14.01 13.14
N VAL A 485 -18.01 13.17 14.11
CA VAL A 485 -18.18 11.72 13.90
C VAL A 485 -19.68 11.40 13.91
N LYS A 486 -20.18 10.91 12.78
CA LYS A 486 -21.58 10.49 12.65
C LYS A 486 -21.65 8.97 12.68
N ASP A 487 -22.51 8.43 13.53
CA ASP A 487 -22.70 6.99 13.71
C ASP A 487 -23.79 6.40 12.80
N SER A 488 -23.98 5.08 12.88
CA SER A 488 -24.97 4.34 12.08
C SER A 488 -26.42 4.71 12.40
N ALA A 489 -26.68 5.28 13.56
CA ALA A 489 -28.02 5.81 13.95
C ALA A 489 -28.23 7.26 13.48
N GLY A 490 -27.25 7.85 12.80
CA GLY A 490 -27.29 9.23 12.33
C GLY A 490 -26.93 10.30 13.36
N LYS A 491 -26.54 9.91 14.57
CA LYS A 491 -26.10 10.83 15.62
C LYS A 491 -24.70 11.36 15.27
N SER A 492 -24.55 12.69 15.25
CA SER A 492 -23.28 13.38 15.05
C SER A 492 -22.72 13.88 16.38
N SER A 493 -21.44 13.63 16.64
CA SER A 493 -20.75 14.02 17.86
C SER A 493 -19.39 14.64 17.52
N ALA A 494 -19.01 15.73 18.22
CA ALA A 494 -17.72 16.37 18.00
C ALA A 494 -16.57 15.58 18.65
N ALA A 495 -15.42 15.56 17.97
CA ALA A 495 -14.22 14.87 18.43
C ALA A 495 -13.16 15.85 18.97
N GLN A 496 -12.43 15.41 19.98
CA GLN A 496 -11.33 16.17 20.59
C GLN A 496 -10.03 15.91 19.79
N ILE A 497 -9.26 16.96 19.52
CA ILE A 497 -8.05 16.93 18.68
C ILE A 497 -6.83 17.11 19.60
N PHE A 498 -5.81 16.25 19.45
CA PHE A 498 -4.58 16.41 20.23
C PHE A 498 -3.34 16.71 19.38
N TYR A 499 -3.40 16.47 18.06
CA TYR A 499 -2.35 16.84 17.12
C TYR A 499 -2.94 17.18 15.76
N ALA A 500 -2.41 18.19 15.09
CA ALA A 500 -2.77 18.58 13.74
C ALA A 500 -1.51 18.95 12.94
N SER A 501 -1.44 18.52 11.68
CA SER A 501 -0.44 18.92 10.70
C SER A 501 -1.03 18.76 9.29
N PRO A 502 -0.37 19.22 8.23
CA PRO A 502 -0.84 19.02 6.86
C PRO A 502 -1.04 17.55 6.48
N THR A 503 -0.25 16.64 7.07
CA THR A 503 -0.22 15.20 6.72
C THR A 503 -0.71 14.28 7.81
N GLN A 504 -1.08 14.79 8.99
CA GLN A 504 -1.54 13.96 10.10
C GLN A 504 -2.48 14.75 11.03
N LEU A 505 -3.57 14.11 11.41
CA LEU A 505 -4.49 14.66 12.40
C LEU A 505 -4.83 13.56 13.41
N ASN A 506 -4.52 13.76 14.69
CA ASN A 506 -4.81 12.79 15.73
C ASN A 506 -5.95 13.30 16.61
N PHE A 507 -6.97 12.46 16.78
CA PHE A 507 -8.16 12.82 17.54
C PHE A 507 -8.76 11.61 18.26
N ARG A 508 -9.71 11.88 19.14
CA ARG A 508 -10.42 10.85 19.89
C ARG A 508 -11.80 10.63 19.31
N ILE A 509 -12.15 9.39 19.03
CA ILE A 509 -13.52 8.99 18.66
C ILE A 509 -14.45 9.30 19.83
N PRO A 510 -15.56 10.02 19.65
CA PRO A 510 -16.51 10.30 20.73
C PRO A 510 -17.07 9.03 21.37
N THR A 511 -17.42 9.09 22.63
CA THR A 511 -18.11 8.00 23.34
C THR A 511 -19.62 8.00 23.05
N GLY A 512 -20.29 6.87 23.31
CA GLY A 512 -21.74 6.75 23.17
C GLY A 512 -22.23 6.80 21.72
N LEU A 513 -21.44 6.31 20.77
CA LEU A 513 -21.80 6.13 19.38
C LEU A 513 -22.38 4.73 19.14
N ALA A 514 -23.36 4.63 18.25
CA ALA A 514 -23.92 3.36 17.80
C ALA A 514 -22.91 2.62 16.88
N SER A 515 -22.85 1.30 17.05
CA SER A 515 -22.01 0.44 16.20
C SER A 515 -22.54 0.36 14.77
N GLY A 516 -21.61 0.18 13.82
CA GLY A 516 -21.91 0.06 12.38
C GLY A 516 -21.19 1.11 11.53
N ALA A 517 -21.63 1.28 10.32
CA ALA A 517 -21.09 2.27 9.39
C ALA A 517 -21.27 3.70 9.93
N GLY A 518 -20.24 4.51 9.81
CA GLY A 518 -20.24 5.90 10.22
C GLY A 518 -19.34 6.75 9.34
N THR A 519 -19.29 8.06 9.61
CA THR A 519 -18.41 8.99 8.90
C THR A 519 -17.65 9.87 9.87
N VAL A 520 -16.44 10.26 9.48
CA VAL A 520 -15.66 11.33 10.09
C VAL A 520 -15.62 12.49 9.11
N THR A 521 -16.09 13.66 9.52
CA THR A 521 -16.03 14.87 8.72
C THR A 521 -15.07 15.85 9.40
N ILE A 522 -13.98 16.18 8.72
CA ILE A 522 -12.95 17.13 9.15
C ILE A 522 -13.16 18.42 8.37
N THR A 523 -13.31 19.54 9.06
CA THR A 523 -13.45 20.88 8.45
C THR A 523 -12.27 21.74 8.85
N ASN A 524 -11.55 22.22 7.86
CA ASN A 524 -10.48 23.20 8.03
C ASN A 524 -10.76 24.48 7.21
N SER A 525 -9.84 25.43 7.22
CA SER A 525 -10.01 26.72 6.52
C SER A 525 -10.16 26.60 5.01
N ALA A 526 -9.69 25.52 4.39
CA ALA A 526 -9.64 25.35 2.94
C ALA A 526 -10.71 24.38 2.41
N GLN A 527 -11.09 23.35 3.19
CA GLN A 527 -11.91 22.26 2.68
C GLN A 527 -12.65 21.49 3.76
N THR A 528 -13.63 20.70 3.34
CA THR A 528 -14.28 19.67 4.15
C THR A 528 -13.87 18.31 3.62
N ILE A 529 -13.33 17.46 4.51
CA ILE A 529 -12.83 16.12 4.22
C ILE A 529 -13.77 15.13 4.88
N THR A 530 -14.28 14.14 4.15
CA THR A 530 -15.19 13.14 4.71
C THR A 530 -14.60 11.75 4.51
N SER A 531 -14.44 11.02 5.61
CA SER A 531 -13.92 9.66 5.64
C SER A 531 -14.96 8.71 6.21
N HIS A 532 -14.99 7.49 5.70
CA HIS A 532 -15.88 6.44 6.18
C HIS A 532 -15.18 5.58 7.23
N ILE A 533 -15.90 5.20 8.27
CA ILE A 533 -15.43 4.35 9.35
C ILE A 533 -16.43 3.25 9.66
N ASN A 534 -15.97 2.20 10.32
CA ASN A 534 -16.85 1.23 10.98
C ASN A 534 -16.65 1.31 12.49
N ILE A 535 -17.72 1.55 13.24
CA ILE A 535 -17.70 1.66 14.69
C ILE A 535 -18.02 0.28 15.27
N GLN A 536 -17.11 -0.26 16.09
CA GLN A 536 -17.31 -1.49 16.85
C GLN A 536 -17.22 -1.22 18.35
N PRO A 537 -17.93 -1.97 19.20
CA PRO A 537 -17.92 -1.75 20.64
C PRO A 537 -16.51 -1.90 21.25
N VAL A 538 -15.69 -2.77 20.64
CA VAL A 538 -14.34 -3.12 21.09
C VAL A 538 -13.45 -3.33 19.88
N TYR A 539 -12.30 -2.67 19.83
CA TYR A 539 -11.27 -2.90 18.83
C TYR A 539 -9.91 -2.49 19.39
N PRO A 540 -9.27 -3.35 20.19
CA PRO A 540 -8.07 -2.99 20.93
C PRO A 540 -6.85 -2.85 20.01
N SER A 541 -6.04 -1.83 20.24
CA SER A 541 -4.75 -1.61 19.57
C SER A 541 -3.70 -1.22 20.61
N LEU A 542 -2.48 -1.76 20.47
CA LEU A 542 -1.35 -1.51 21.34
C LEU A 542 -0.39 -0.51 20.69
N PHE A 543 0.16 0.41 21.49
CA PHE A 543 1.12 1.41 21.01
C PHE A 543 2.48 0.80 20.72
N LEU A 544 3.07 1.26 19.61
CA LEU A 544 4.41 0.91 19.15
C LEU A 544 5.40 2.01 19.52
N LEU A 545 6.62 1.64 19.89
CA LEU A 545 7.74 2.59 20.09
C LEU A 545 8.59 2.75 18.80
N ASN A 546 8.52 1.80 17.88
CA ASN A 546 9.26 1.85 16.62
C ASN A 546 8.59 0.97 15.55
N ALA A 547 9.10 1.05 14.33
CA ALA A 547 8.62 0.27 13.20
C ALA A 547 8.76 -1.26 13.36
N ASN A 548 9.63 -1.73 14.26
CA ASN A 548 9.81 -3.16 14.56
C ASN A 548 8.80 -3.68 15.60
N ALA A 549 7.71 -2.94 15.83
CA ALA A 549 6.62 -3.27 16.76
C ALA A 549 7.08 -3.44 18.24
N LEU A 550 8.15 -2.74 18.65
CA LEU A 550 8.55 -2.72 20.04
C LEU A 550 7.43 -2.12 20.90
N ALA A 551 7.05 -2.81 21.97
CA ALA A 551 5.93 -2.42 22.81
C ALA A 551 6.18 -1.07 23.50
N ALA A 552 5.18 -0.18 23.47
CA ALA A 552 5.13 0.96 24.37
C ALA A 552 4.71 0.49 25.77
N ALA A 553 5.69 0.15 26.59
CA ALA A 553 5.47 -0.46 27.88
C ALA A 553 6.50 -0.02 28.93
N THR A 554 6.10 -0.18 30.18
CA THR A 554 7.00 -0.14 31.35
C THR A 554 6.94 -1.48 32.05
N LEU A 555 8.00 -1.79 32.79
CA LEU A 555 8.16 -3.03 33.51
C LEU A 555 8.25 -2.73 35.00
N THR A 556 7.48 -3.43 35.81
CA THR A 556 7.58 -3.42 37.27
C THR A 556 8.12 -4.77 37.72
N ARG A 557 9.23 -4.74 38.45
CA ARG A 557 9.90 -5.91 39.02
C ARG A 557 9.73 -5.93 40.54
N VAL A 558 9.41 -7.09 41.09
CA VAL A 558 9.41 -7.34 42.51
C VAL A 558 10.47 -8.38 42.86
N HIS A 559 11.56 -7.93 43.52
CA HIS A 559 12.66 -8.75 43.96
C HIS A 559 12.79 -8.65 45.51
N ASN A 560 12.63 -9.76 46.22
CA ASN A 560 12.69 -9.81 47.71
C ASN A 560 11.83 -8.74 48.37
N GLY A 561 10.62 -8.48 47.84
CA GLY A 561 9.69 -7.47 48.38
C GLY A 561 10.00 -6.03 47.96
N VAL A 562 11.10 -5.79 47.25
CA VAL A 562 11.45 -4.47 46.71
C VAL A 562 10.90 -4.32 45.30
N THR A 563 10.16 -3.24 45.05
CA THR A 563 9.57 -2.92 43.77
C THR A 563 10.42 -1.89 43.03
N THR A 564 10.80 -2.22 41.76
CA THR A 564 11.49 -1.30 40.86
C THR A 564 10.71 -1.14 39.55
N THR A 565 10.84 0.02 38.91
CA THR A 565 10.26 0.28 37.58
C THR A 565 11.37 0.45 36.56
N GLU A 566 11.23 -0.24 35.43
CA GLU A 566 12.21 -0.25 34.34
C GLU A 566 11.53 0.05 33.01
N GLN A 567 12.32 0.45 32.02
CA GLN A 567 11.86 0.58 30.64
C GLN A 567 12.17 -0.72 29.89
N VAL A 568 11.29 -1.12 28.96
CA VAL A 568 11.52 -2.26 28.03
C VAL A 568 12.39 -1.87 26.84
N TYR A 569 12.90 -0.63 26.82
CA TYR A 569 13.68 -0.08 25.73
C TYR A 569 14.84 0.80 26.22
N THR A 570 15.79 1.04 25.33
CA THR A 570 16.81 2.09 25.44
C THR A 570 16.63 3.08 24.31
N ALA A 571 16.92 4.36 24.55
CA ALA A 571 16.85 5.41 23.54
C ALA A 571 18.20 6.11 23.40
N SER A 572 18.64 6.29 22.14
CA SER A 572 19.83 7.07 21.78
C SER A 572 19.48 7.99 20.62
N GLY A 573 19.38 9.30 20.91
CA GLY A 573 18.81 10.26 19.96
C GLY A 573 17.37 9.91 19.61
N SER A 574 17.07 9.74 18.31
CA SER A 574 15.76 9.33 17.81
C SER A 574 15.60 7.79 17.72
N THR A 575 16.68 7.03 17.95
CA THR A 575 16.63 5.57 17.83
C THR A 575 16.19 4.93 19.13
N VAL A 576 15.17 4.07 19.05
CA VAL A 576 14.64 3.30 20.17
C VAL A 576 14.86 1.81 19.87
N THR A 577 15.53 1.10 20.79
CA THR A 577 15.85 -0.32 20.68
C THR A 577 15.35 -1.11 21.87
N ALA A 578 15.05 -2.39 21.68
CA ALA A 578 14.61 -3.27 22.76
C ALA A 578 15.71 -3.42 23.82
N ARG A 579 15.33 -3.30 25.09
CA ARG A 579 16.17 -3.67 26.23
C ARG A 579 15.80 -5.08 26.67
N PRO A 580 16.77 -6.04 26.69
CA PRO A 580 16.50 -7.39 27.18
C PRO A 580 16.06 -7.40 28.64
N ILE A 581 15.03 -8.19 28.94
CA ILE A 581 14.43 -8.33 30.27
C ILE A 581 14.90 -9.65 30.86
N ALA A 582 15.77 -9.61 31.87
CA ALA A 582 16.14 -10.79 32.63
C ALA A 582 15.08 -11.07 33.69
N LEU A 583 14.56 -12.29 33.78
CA LEU A 583 13.51 -12.65 34.75
C LEU A 583 14.10 -12.97 36.13
N ASN A 584 15.27 -13.64 36.22
CA ASN A 584 16.06 -13.93 37.44
C ASN A 584 15.24 -14.54 38.61
N GLY A 585 14.12 -15.20 38.32
CA GLY A 585 13.21 -15.72 39.34
C GLY A 585 12.32 -14.66 40.02
N ASP A 586 12.36 -13.40 39.57
CA ASP A 586 11.53 -12.33 40.08
C ASP A 586 10.08 -12.39 39.56
N SER A 587 9.16 -11.73 40.28
CA SER A 587 7.84 -11.42 39.72
C SER A 587 7.95 -10.17 38.85
N VAL A 588 7.69 -10.32 37.55
CA VAL A 588 7.84 -9.26 36.56
C VAL A 588 6.48 -8.94 35.94
N TYR A 589 6.08 -7.70 36.03
CA TYR A 589 4.83 -7.18 35.53
C TYR A 589 5.09 -6.20 34.41
N LEU A 590 4.40 -6.39 33.31
CA LEU A 590 4.44 -5.50 32.14
C LEU A 590 3.20 -4.61 32.14
N THR A 591 3.40 -3.30 32.09
CA THR A 591 2.34 -2.32 31.86
C THR A 591 2.39 -1.89 30.40
N LEU A 592 1.46 -2.39 29.59
CA LEU A 592 1.26 -2.03 28.19
C LEU A 592 0.28 -0.87 28.06
N TYR A 593 0.49 -0.05 27.05
CA TYR A 593 -0.42 1.04 26.70
C TYR A 593 -1.08 0.75 25.34
N GLY A 594 -2.36 1.09 25.24
CA GLY A 594 -3.16 0.87 24.05
C GLY A 594 -4.33 1.85 23.95
N THR A 595 -5.21 1.56 23.02
CA THR A 595 -6.48 2.27 22.82
C THR A 595 -7.52 1.30 22.26
N GLY A 596 -8.80 1.59 22.40
CA GLY A 596 -9.88 0.85 21.76
C GLY A 596 -10.39 -0.36 22.54
N ILE A 597 -10.09 -0.47 23.84
CA ILE A 597 -10.73 -1.47 24.71
C ILE A 597 -12.27 -1.30 24.74
N GLY A 598 -12.75 -0.08 24.50
CA GLY A 598 -14.16 0.24 24.33
C GLY A 598 -15.01 -0.20 25.53
N SER A 599 -16.01 -1.04 25.27
CA SER A 599 -16.92 -1.56 26.30
C SER A 599 -16.44 -2.86 26.97
N ALA A 600 -15.27 -3.40 26.63
CA ALA A 600 -14.76 -4.60 27.26
C ALA A 600 -14.33 -4.34 28.70
N THR A 601 -14.72 -5.22 29.62
CA THR A 601 -14.42 -5.14 31.06
C THR A 601 -13.27 -6.05 31.48
N SER A 602 -12.77 -6.87 30.55
CA SER A 602 -11.65 -7.79 30.80
C SER A 602 -10.91 -8.07 29.50
N ALA A 603 -9.69 -8.54 29.64
CA ALA A 603 -8.88 -9.01 28.51
C ALA A 603 -8.09 -10.25 28.90
N THR A 604 -7.68 -11.03 27.88
CA THR A 604 -6.67 -12.08 28.00
C THR A 604 -5.42 -11.65 27.23
N ALA A 605 -4.28 -12.26 27.53
CA ALA A 605 -3.04 -11.97 26.84
C ALA A 605 -2.22 -13.22 26.58
N THR A 606 -1.42 -13.20 25.52
CA THR A 606 -0.37 -14.17 25.27
C THR A 606 0.96 -13.43 25.08
N ILE A 607 2.05 -14.03 25.57
CA ILE A 607 3.43 -13.58 25.37
C ILE A 607 4.21 -14.76 24.78
N GLY A 608 4.75 -14.62 23.56
CA GLY A 608 5.41 -15.74 22.87
C GLY A 608 4.47 -16.96 22.69
N GLY A 609 3.17 -16.75 22.52
CA GLY A 609 2.16 -17.81 22.44
C GLY A 609 1.78 -18.40 23.80
N VAL A 610 2.47 -18.07 24.90
CA VAL A 610 2.16 -18.56 26.25
C VAL A 610 1.10 -17.65 26.88
N ALA A 611 0.04 -18.24 27.47
CA ALA A 611 -0.98 -17.49 28.17
C ALA A 611 -0.39 -16.73 29.37
N ALA A 612 -0.69 -15.44 29.46
CA ALA A 612 -0.19 -14.53 30.49
C ALA A 612 -1.36 -13.97 31.31
N SER A 613 -1.17 -13.88 32.65
CA SER A 613 -2.20 -13.36 33.55
C SER A 613 -2.34 -11.86 33.41
N VAL A 614 -3.54 -11.36 33.08
CA VAL A 614 -3.89 -9.95 33.02
C VAL A 614 -4.46 -9.52 34.36
N GLN A 615 -3.79 -8.62 35.04
CA GLN A 615 -4.18 -8.10 36.36
C GLN A 615 -5.09 -6.87 36.24
N TYR A 616 -4.95 -6.13 35.15
CA TYR A 616 -5.77 -4.96 34.83
C TYR A 616 -5.90 -4.81 33.33
N ALA A 617 -7.10 -4.46 32.88
CA ALA A 617 -7.38 -4.05 31.50
C ALA A 617 -8.49 -2.99 31.56
N GLY A 618 -8.18 -1.79 31.12
CA GLY A 618 -9.12 -0.67 31.18
C GLY A 618 -8.48 0.68 30.91
N PRO A 619 -9.23 1.79 31.13
CA PRO A 619 -8.71 3.13 30.92
C PRO A 619 -7.45 3.40 31.73
N GLN A 620 -6.48 4.10 31.16
CA GLN A 620 -5.24 4.49 31.85
C GLN A 620 -5.46 5.52 32.97
N GLY A 621 -6.52 6.30 32.90
CA GLY A 621 -6.97 7.21 33.94
C GLY A 621 -6.45 8.65 33.86
N THR A 622 -5.28 8.89 33.27
CA THR A 622 -4.74 10.27 33.15
C THR A 622 -5.10 10.90 31.79
N TYR A 623 -5.02 10.11 30.71
CA TYR A 623 -5.30 10.60 29.37
C TYR A 623 -6.52 9.88 28.78
N ALA A 624 -7.49 10.65 28.36
CA ALA A 624 -8.71 10.10 27.75
C ALA A 624 -8.38 9.35 26.46
N GLY A 625 -8.96 8.15 26.30
CA GLY A 625 -8.74 7.29 25.13
C GLY A 625 -7.50 6.41 25.19
N PHE A 626 -6.67 6.56 26.22
CA PHE A 626 -5.60 5.61 26.51
C PHE A 626 -6.12 4.46 27.37
N ASP A 627 -5.75 3.24 26.95
CA ASP A 627 -5.98 2.02 27.68
C ASP A 627 -4.67 1.52 28.30
N GLN A 628 -4.77 0.79 29.40
CA GLN A 628 -3.66 0.17 30.10
C GLN A 628 -3.96 -1.29 30.35
N TYR A 629 -2.94 -2.13 30.15
CA TYR A 629 -2.98 -3.55 30.43
C TYR A 629 -1.79 -3.92 31.32
N ASN A 630 -2.08 -4.45 32.53
CA ASN A 630 -1.05 -4.95 33.43
C ASN A 630 -0.99 -6.47 33.32
N ILE A 631 0.13 -7.00 32.86
CA ILE A 631 0.27 -8.41 32.49
C ILE A 631 1.47 -8.98 33.24
N VAL A 632 1.31 -10.17 33.82
CA VAL A 632 2.42 -10.91 34.44
C VAL A 632 3.21 -11.61 33.36
N ILE A 633 4.53 -11.43 33.30
CA ILE A 633 5.37 -12.19 32.39
C ILE A 633 5.55 -13.59 32.92
N PRO A 634 5.16 -14.65 32.17
CA PRO A 634 5.33 -16.03 32.62
C PRO A 634 6.82 -16.38 32.82
N PRO A 635 7.22 -16.95 33.99
CA PRO A 635 8.63 -17.33 34.23
C PRO A 635 9.18 -18.33 33.22
N SER A 636 8.33 -19.14 32.59
CA SER A 636 8.69 -20.09 31.54
C SER A 636 9.28 -19.45 30.28
N LEU A 637 9.16 -18.13 30.13
CA LEU A 637 9.73 -17.38 29.00
C LEU A 637 11.18 -16.92 29.23
N ALA A 638 11.82 -17.27 30.33
CA ALA A 638 13.23 -16.95 30.54
C ALA A 638 14.07 -17.50 29.40
N GLY A 639 14.88 -16.64 28.75
CA GLY A 639 15.71 -16.98 27.60
C GLY A 639 14.98 -17.06 26.26
N ALA A 640 13.69 -16.70 26.17
CA ALA A 640 12.90 -16.82 24.95
C ALA A 640 13.29 -15.83 23.82
N GLY A 641 14.15 -14.85 24.10
CA GLY A 641 14.54 -13.85 23.12
C GLY A 641 13.44 -12.88 22.78
N LYS A 642 13.32 -12.50 21.51
CA LYS A 642 12.23 -11.63 21.02
C LYS A 642 10.92 -12.42 20.97
N VAL A 643 9.90 -11.93 21.66
CA VAL A 643 8.57 -12.56 21.75
C VAL A 643 7.46 -11.53 21.48
N ASP A 644 6.42 -11.97 20.79
CA ASP A 644 5.26 -11.15 20.52
C ASP A 644 4.26 -11.23 21.67
N ILE A 645 3.54 -10.12 21.87
CA ILE A 645 2.46 -9.96 22.83
C ILE A 645 1.19 -9.62 22.07
N VAL A 646 0.12 -10.36 22.35
CA VAL A 646 -1.23 -10.09 21.83
C VAL A 646 -2.18 -9.99 23.01
N VAL A 647 -2.97 -8.91 23.05
CA VAL A 647 -4.06 -8.74 24.01
C VAL A 647 -5.37 -8.97 23.28
N THR A 648 -6.28 -9.75 23.88
CA THR A 648 -7.62 -9.99 23.35
C THR A 648 -8.66 -9.44 24.31
N ALA A 649 -9.44 -8.46 23.87
CA ALA A 649 -10.53 -7.87 24.63
C ALA A 649 -11.84 -7.97 23.86
N GLY A 650 -12.93 -8.36 24.53
CA GLY A 650 -14.23 -8.58 23.88
C GLY A 650 -14.18 -9.58 22.72
N GLY A 651 -13.27 -10.55 22.74
CA GLY A 651 -13.05 -11.51 21.67
C GLY A 651 -12.28 -10.98 20.46
N LYS A 652 -11.78 -9.74 20.52
CA LYS A 652 -11.00 -9.11 19.43
C LYS A 652 -9.52 -9.04 19.82
N PRO A 653 -8.61 -9.61 19.03
CA PRO A 653 -7.18 -9.49 19.27
C PRO A 653 -6.67 -8.11 18.88
N SER A 654 -5.65 -7.62 19.60
CA SER A 654 -4.88 -6.44 19.24
C SER A 654 -3.90 -6.73 18.09
N ASN A 655 -3.28 -5.67 17.55
CA ASN A 655 -2.01 -5.83 16.83
C ASN A 655 -0.97 -6.47 17.76
N PRO A 656 -0.05 -7.31 17.24
CA PRO A 656 1.08 -7.79 18.01
C PRO A 656 2.07 -6.67 18.30
N VAL A 657 2.63 -6.67 19.50
CA VAL A 657 3.81 -5.88 19.87
C VAL A 657 4.84 -6.80 20.49
N ASN A 658 6.11 -6.42 20.53
CA ASN A 658 7.14 -7.33 21.03
C ASN A 658 8.00 -6.72 22.17
N ILE A 659 8.59 -7.64 22.93
CA ILE A 659 9.65 -7.39 23.89
C ILE A 659 10.77 -8.42 23.72
N THR A 660 11.90 -8.19 24.34
CA THR A 660 12.99 -9.17 24.37
C THR A 660 13.18 -9.70 25.79
N ILE A 661 13.13 -11.01 25.99
CA ILE A 661 13.32 -11.69 27.27
C ILE A 661 14.65 -12.46 27.24
N GLN A 662 15.51 -12.16 28.23
CA GLN A 662 16.82 -12.79 28.40
C GLN A 662 16.74 -14.02 29.30
#